data_9d4ab5d2a6f3527b92eb4c4046443953
#
_entry.id   9d4ab5d2a6f3527b92eb4c4046443953
#
_cell.length_a   1.000
_cell.length_b   1.000
_cell.length_c   1.000
_cell.angle_alpha   90.00
_cell.angle_beta   90.00
_cell.angle_gamma   90.00
#
_symmetry.space_group_name_H-M   'P 1'
#
loop_
_entity.id
_entity.type
_entity.pdbx_description
1 polymer ?
#
loop_
_entity_poly.entity_id
_entity_poly.type
_entity_poly.pdbx_seq_one_letter_code
_entity_poly.pdbx_strand_id
1 'polypeptide(L)'
;ELFRQLLPQEPVYWFIDDLHLLESSEAIDFLFALSKAGFADLHLLLVSRGQIFDGSRLLELGRKVFCLDKHDLALQRDELAEYSSRCGLQLTAQQLDALHEACEGWFSVTYLNFLNYDRYQRFCLDTGSVYEMIANVLLRPLPSEQQRLLLLMGQPEEFTPEQVAFAYGTSCRESVSRLLECNAFIIRLANGRLRCHHMLKQATRHAFGLLPEAEQQMYFRRLGQWYAQQKEYEEALDWLYRGRDFDGLLAAVQQLRDWSMRPQHRQHLFDWLRECPPEILWQYPQAVLIIMRRMFSLNMVPEMLQVKEWYVTALERNTALSQRERDNYYGELEVILSFLAFNSITGMSEHHRRAYKLLSGAPQTLSKQGIWTFGAPSVLGLYLRTGCSLQQTVEDMQECMPPYYLLSGWHGAGAAELTEAEALLLQGRIDEMDMPLQKAYYQAEKHGQECITICCDFLEMQRDIFRGVYSGKAESYSHRQWQLQPWKQSMLLNTADMCAGFYYALLGKPEYIPSWLTDGNGQQPSVLYPARPCRNYISAQCLLAQHQYTELLVRWSDWEQECRPYSNFLCLLYLQVQRAAAFAGRGDVTSCRASLKQALAMAAADKLVLPLAQNIALLRPYLEQELQGEFSAAAAAALHLGQQLEAGRGQIMSSRFAEAGLQELTEQELQIAQLAAARHTNREIAQRLSLSEGTIKQYLNKIFAKLQIDAAAKNKRHQLERFFPNS
;
A
#
# COMPACT_ATOMS: atom_id res chain seq x y z
N GLU A 1 9.17 -11.72 -20.77
CA GLU A 1 8.78 -12.87 -21.61
C GLU A 1 7.33 -12.78 -22.06
N LEU A 2 6.39 -12.48 -21.14
CA LEU A 2 4.97 -12.20 -21.46
C LEU A 2 4.84 -11.04 -22.46
N PHE A 3 5.63 -9.99 -22.31
CA PHE A 3 5.63 -8.82 -23.19
C PHE A 3 6.08 -9.16 -24.62
N ARG A 4 7.07 -10.07 -24.78
CA ARG A 4 7.50 -10.57 -26.10
C ARG A 4 6.40 -11.33 -26.83
N GLN A 5 5.51 -11.99 -26.11
CA GLN A 5 4.38 -12.74 -26.69
C GLN A 5 3.21 -11.84 -27.06
N LEU A 6 3.10 -10.66 -26.44
CA LEU A 6 1.99 -9.72 -26.64
C LEU A 6 2.30 -8.63 -27.67
N LEU A 7 3.58 -8.40 -28.02
CA LEU A 7 3.92 -7.40 -29.01
C LEU A 7 3.53 -7.93 -30.43
N PRO A 8 2.77 -7.14 -31.20
CA PRO A 8 2.49 -7.45 -32.58
C PRO A 8 3.80 -7.48 -33.42
N GLN A 9 3.77 -8.09 -34.60
CA GLN A 9 4.91 -8.12 -35.50
C GLN A 9 5.20 -6.78 -36.22
N GLU A 10 4.42 -5.75 -35.90
CA GLU A 10 4.57 -4.39 -36.41
C GLU A 10 5.11 -3.46 -35.32
N PRO A 11 5.86 -2.38 -35.68
CA PRO A 11 6.35 -1.42 -34.71
C PRO A 11 5.22 -0.78 -33.87
N VAL A 12 5.37 -0.84 -32.54
CA VAL A 12 4.43 -0.26 -31.58
C VAL A 12 5.02 1.02 -31.00
N TYR A 13 4.26 2.09 -31.02
CA TYR A 13 4.62 3.37 -30.45
C TYR A 13 3.74 3.66 -29.22
N TRP A 14 4.37 3.74 -28.07
CA TRP A 14 3.70 4.15 -26.82
C TRP A 14 4.00 5.60 -26.51
N PHE A 15 2.97 6.43 -26.54
CA PHE A 15 3.02 7.81 -26.13
C PHE A 15 2.50 7.91 -24.69
N ILE A 16 3.37 8.30 -23.76
CA ILE A 16 3.01 8.50 -22.35
C ILE A 16 3.28 9.95 -22.02
N ASP A 17 2.20 10.72 -21.86
CA ASP A 17 2.25 12.15 -21.55
C ASP A 17 2.09 12.40 -20.05
N ASP A 18 2.53 13.57 -19.59
CA ASP A 18 2.42 14.03 -18.21
C ASP A 18 3.02 13.08 -17.17
N LEU A 19 4.12 12.39 -17.49
CA LEU A 19 4.76 11.43 -16.58
C LEU A 19 5.17 12.02 -15.22
N HIS A 20 5.32 13.33 -15.10
CA HIS A 20 5.58 14.02 -13.84
C HIS A 20 4.40 13.93 -12.83
N LEU A 21 3.22 13.48 -13.28
CA LEU A 21 2.06 13.23 -12.42
C LEU A 21 2.07 11.83 -11.79
N LEU A 22 2.98 10.95 -12.24
CA LEU A 22 3.16 9.64 -11.63
C LEU A 22 3.92 9.78 -10.30
N GLU A 23 3.23 9.51 -9.20
CA GLU A 23 3.81 9.47 -7.86
C GLU A 23 4.46 8.10 -7.55
N SER A 24 4.20 7.08 -8.38
CA SER A 24 4.71 5.70 -8.20
C SER A 24 6.11 5.54 -8.76
N SER A 25 7.07 5.27 -7.89
CA SER A 25 8.43 4.86 -8.30
C SER A 25 8.44 3.56 -9.11
N GLU A 26 7.51 2.63 -8.82
CA GLU A 26 7.40 1.33 -9.51
C GLU A 26 7.05 1.50 -11.00
N ALA A 27 6.18 2.47 -11.32
CA ALA A 27 5.87 2.77 -12.71
C ALA A 27 7.08 3.31 -13.47
N ILE A 28 7.89 4.16 -12.83
CA ILE A 28 9.14 4.68 -13.39
C ILE A 28 10.18 3.54 -13.54
N ASP A 29 10.29 2.65 -12.53
CA ASP A 29 11.17 1.49 -12.58
C ASP A 29 10.76 0.49 -13.66
N PHE A 30 9.45 0.28 -13.84
CA PHE A 30 8.91 -0.53 -14.93
C PHE A 30 9.27 0.06 -16.31
N LEU A 31 9.08 1.37 -16.51
CA LEU A 31 9.44 2.05 -17.75
C LEU A 31 10.95 1.98 -18.01
N PHE A 32 11.76 2.11 -16.97
CA PHE A 32 13.20 1.94 -17.07
C PHE A 32 13.60 0.51 -17.47
N ALA A 33 13.03 -0.50 -16.81
CA ALA A 33 13.28 -1.90 -17.12
C ALA A 33 12.84 -2.25 -18.56
N LEU A 34 11.69 -1.71 -19.00
CA LEU A 34 11.19 -1.87 -20.36
C LEU A 34 12.12 -1.23 -21.39
N SER A 35 12.60 -0.01 -21.13
CA SER A 35 13.57 0.69 -21.98
C SER A 35 14.91 -0.07 -22.05
N LYS A 36 15.36 -0.62 -20.91
CA LYS A 36 16.59 -1.42 -20.83
C LYS A 36 16.49 -2.73 -21.59
N ALA A 37 15.32 -3.38 -21.59
CA ALA A 37 15.07 -4.62 -22.31
C ALA A 37 15.30 -4.47 -23.83
N GLY A 38 15.06 -3.28 -24.39
CA GLY A 38 15.42 -2.93 -25.77
C GLY A 38 14.70 -3.77 -26.82
N PHE A 39 13.36 -3.84 -26.74
CA PHE A 39 12.55 -4.47 -27.78
C PHE A 39 12.65 -3.66 -29.06
N ALA A 40 13.03 -4.31 -30.17
CA ALA A 40 13.28 -3.64 -31.48
C ALA A 40 12.02 -2.96 -32.03
N ASP A 41 10.85 -3.55 -31.76
CA ASP A 41 9.57 -3.10 -32.32
C ASP A 41 8.74 -2.28 -31.32
N LEU A 42 9.29 -1.91 -30.14
CA LEU A 42 8.63 -1.05 -29.16
C LEU A 42 9.36 0.28 -29.03
N HIS A 43 8.68 1.34 -29.38
CA HIS A 43 9.15 2.72 -29.23
C HIS A 43 8.38 3.41 -28.12
N LEU A 44 9.09 3.87 -27.09
CA LEU A 44 8.50 4.61 -25.97
C LEU A 44 8.76 6.12 -26.16
N LEU A 45 7.70 6.91 -26.24
CA LEU A 45 7.76 8.36 -26.25
C LEU A 45 7.23 8.86 -24.89
N LEU A 46 8.16 9.25 -24.03
CA LEU A 46 7.89 9.66 -22.66
C LEU A 46 7.96 11.18 -22.57
N VAL A 47 6.87 11.83 -22.17
CA VAL A 47 6.79 13.27 -22.03
C VAL A 47 6.62 13.65 -20.57
N SER A 48 7.48 14.53 -20.07
CA SER A 48 7.47 14.98 -18.67
C SER A 48 7.99 16.41 -18.55
N ARG A 49 7.60 17.12 -17.48
CA ARG A 49 8.13 18.47 -17.17
C ARG A 49 9.52 18.44 -16.57
N GLY A 50 9.94 17.32 -16.05
CA GLY A 50 11.25 17.11 -15.42
C GLY A 50 11.92 15.87 -15.96
N GLN A 51 13.15 15.67 -15.54
CA GLN A 51 13.93 14.49 -15.90
C GLN A 51 13.29 13.22 -15.32
N ILE A 52 12.90 12.27 -16.17
CA ILE A 52 12.21 11.03 -15.78
C ILE A 52 13.18 10.05 -15.17
N PHE A 53 14.36 9.88 -15.80
CA PHE A 53 15.43 9.01 -15.33
C PHE A 53 16.59 9.87 -14.84
N ASP A 54 17.17 9.50 -13.71
CA ASP A 54 18.39 10.15 -13.21
C ASP A 54 19.60 9.91 -14.12
N GLY A 55 20.67 10.65 -13.90
CA GLY A 55 21.88 10.56 -14.73
C GLY A 55 22.50 9.16 -14.76
N SER A 56 22.38 8.38 -13.67
CA SER A 56 22.87 7.00 -13.59
C SER A 56 22.08 6.07 -14.51
N ARG A 57 20.75 6.17 -14.47
CA ARG A 57 19.86 5.39 -15.33
C ARG A 57 20.01 5.75 -16.81
N LEU A 58 20.18 7.05 -17.12
CA LEU A 58 20.44 7.48 -18.50
C LEU A 58 21.75 6.95 -19.05
N LEU A 59 22.81 6.91 -18.23
CA LEU A 59 24.08 6.30 -18.61
C LEU A 59 23.93 4.79 -18.88
N GLU A 60 23.12 4.11 -18.08
CA GLU A 60 22.86 2.67 -18.24
C GLU A 60 22.06 2.35 -19.52
N LEU A 61 21.12 3.21 -19.91
CA LEU A 61 20.38 3.09 -21.18
C LEU A 61 21.26 3.44 -22.40
N GLY A 62 22.21 4.35 -22.25
CA GLY A 62 23.17 4.72 -23.30
C GLY A 62 22.47 5.15 -24.60
N ARG A 63 22.79 4.45 -25.71
CA ARG A 63 22.23 4.77 -27.04
C ARG A 63 20.76 4.34 -27.25
N LYS A 64 20.14 3.70 -26.27
CA LYS A 64 18.74 3.29 -26.35
C LYS A 64 17.76 4.40 -26.00
N VAL A 65 18.25 5.52 -25.48
CA VAL A 65 17.44 6.70 -25.13
C VAL A 65 17.94 7.92 -25.87
N PHE A 66 16.98 8.70 -26.37
CA PHE A 66 17.22 10.01 -26.92
C PHE A 66 16.42 11.02 -26.07
N CYS A 67 17.11 11.97 -25.46
CA CYS A 67 16.49 12.99 -24.62
C CYS A 67 16.36 14.28 -25.43
N LEU A 68 15.14 14.84 -25.45
CA LEU A 68 14.86 16.16 -25.95
C LEU A 68 14.59 17.07 -24.74
N ASP A 69 15.29 18.17 -24.63
CA ASP A 69 15.07 19.13 -23.58
C ASP A 69 14.34 20.40 -24.09
N LYS A 70 14.14 21.38 -23.19
CA LYS A 70 13.47 22.63 -23.52
C LYS A 70 14.18 23.44 -24.63
N HIS A 71 15.50 23.27 -24.80
CA HIS A 71 16.26 23.98 -25.81
C HIS A 71 16.11 23.33 -27.19
N ASP A 72 15.96 21.99 -27.21
CA ASP A 72 15.70 21.24 -28.45
C ASP A 72 14.29 21.50 -28.99
N LEU A 73 13.32 21.78 -28.08
CA LEU A 73 11.91 22.01 -28.41
C LEU A 73 11.57 23.50 -28.57
N ALA A 74 12.46 24.40 -28.22
CA ALA A 74 12.24 25.85 -28.35
C ALA A 74 12.27 26.27 -29.81
N LEU A 75 11.21 26.97 -30.27
CA LEU A 75 11.16 27.53 -31.59
C LEU A 75 12.29 28.55 -31.77
N GLN A 76 13.14 28.30 -32.75
CA GLN A 76 14.15 29.26 -33.18
C GLN A 76 13.49 30.38 -33.94
N ARG A 77 14.19 31.54 -34.05
CA ARG A 77 13.66 32.73 -34.72
C ARG A 77 13.15 32.43 -36.15
N ASP A 78 13.90 31.63 -36.92
CA ASP A 78 13.54 31.31 -38.30
C ASP A 78 12.32 30.38 -38.38
N GLU A 79 12.21 29.40 -37.43
CA GLU A 79 11.05 28.55 -37.28
C GLU A 79 9.81 29.34 -36.83
N LEU A 80 9.99 30.34 -35.98
CA LEU A 80 8.93 31.28 -35.59
C LEU A 80 8.44 32.08 -36.81
N ALA A 81 9.33 32.53 -37.67
CA ALA A 81 8.97 33.23 -38.88
C ALA A 81 8.18 32.34 -39.86
N GLU A 82 8.62 31.08 -40.04
CA GLU A 82 7.91 30.11 -40.86
C GLU A 82 6.53 29.77 -40.26
N TYR A 83 6.47 29.55 -38.96
CA TYR A 83 5.23 29.26 -38.26
C TYR A 83 4.23 30.43 -38.34
N SER A 84 4.69 31.68 -38.16
CA SER A 84 3.84 32.85 -38.31
C SER A 84 3.25 32.97 -39.72
N SER A 85 4.07 32.69 -40.76
CA SER A 85 3.62 32.66 -42.16
C SER A 85 2.59 31.60 -42.42
N ARG A 86 2.76 30.37 -41.87
CA ARG A 86 1.78 29.27 -41.96
C ARG A 86 0.46 29.61 -41.28
N CYS A 87 0.49 30.40 -40.21
CA CYS A 87 -0.70 30.93 -39.53
C CYS A 87 -1.33 32.12 -40.24
N GLY A 88 -0.81 32.53 -41.39
CA GLY A 88 -1.31 33.69 -42.17
C GLY A 88 -0.90 35.06 -41.62
N LEU A 89 0.04 35.09 -40.67
CA LEU A 89 0.53 36.33 -40.06
C LEU A 89 1.80 36.80 -40.76
N GLN A 90 1.76 38.01 -41.25
CA GLN A 90 2.96 38.70 -41.84
C GLN A 90 3.55 39.62 -40.78
N LEU A 91 4.59 39.17 -40.11
CA LEU A 91 5.27 39.94 -39.06
C LEU A 91 6.49 40.65 -39.62
N THR A 92 6.72 41.89 -39.15
CA THR A 92 7.97 42.59 -39.42
C THR A 92 9.13 41.94 -38.65
N ALA A 93 10.37 42.18 -39.11
CA ALA A 93 11.55 41.67 -38.40
C ALA A 93 11.57 42.10 -36.91
N GLN A 94 11.19 43.36 -36.63
CA GLN A 94 11.13 43.88 -35.26
C GLN A 94 10.05 43.20 -34.41
N GLN A 95 8.90 42.85 -34.99
CA GLN A 95 7.83 42.09 -34.29
C GLN A 95 8.25 40.65 -34.00
N LEU A 96 8.94 40.02 -34.96
CA LEU A 96 9.49 38.68 -34.79
C LEU A 96 10.54 38.63 -33.68
N ASP A 97 11.45 39.58 -33.62
CA ASP A 97 12.48 39.68 -32.60
C ASP A 97 11.86 39.87 -31.21
N ALA A 98 10.93 40.82 -31.07
CA ALA A 98 10.24 41.10 -29.84
C ALA A 98 9.39 39.89 -29.35
N LEU A 99 8.75 39.17 -30.28
CA LEU A 99 7.96 37.98 -29.96
C LEU A 99 8.83 36.79 -29.55
N HIS A 100 9.94 36.58 -30.25
CA HIS A 100 10.90 35.51 -29.93
C HIS A 100 11.51 35.71 -28.54
N GLU A 101 11.91 36.98 -28.21
CA GLU A 101 12.42 37.32 -26.90
C GLU A 101 11.36 37.15 -25.81
N ALA A 102 10.12 37.61 -26.03
CA ALA A 102 9.04 37.49 -25.06
C ALA A 102 8.54 36.05 -24.83
N CYS A 103 8.58 35.22 -25.86
CA CYS A 103 8.12 33.83 -25.80
C CYS A 103 9.23 32.84 -25.41
N GLU A 104 10.50 33.23 -25.42
CA GLU A 104 11.67 32.37 -25.17
C GLU A 104 11.62 31.05 -25.98
N GLY A 105 11.04 31.08 -27.17
CA GLY A 105 10.84 29.92 -28.02
C GLY A 105 9.73 28.95 -27.59
N TRP A 106 8.97 29.26 -26.57
CA TRP A 106 7.87 28.37 -26.09
C TRP A 106 6.71 28.37 -27.11
N PHE A 107 6.48 27.24 -27.73
CA PHE A 107 5.43 27.05 -28.74
C PHE A 107 4.04 27.48 -28.23
N SER A 108 3.64 27.04 -27.04
CA SER A 108 2.33 27.36 -26.48
C SER A 108 2.15 28.88 -26.25
N VAL A 109 3.19 29.57 -25.79
CA VAL A 109 3.19 31.00 -25.55
C VAL A 109 3.13 31.76 -26.88
N THR A 110 3.85 31.28 -27.87
CA THR A 110 3.81 31.80 -29.24
C THR A 110 2.42 31.65 -29.86
N TYR A 111 1.82 30.47 -29.76
CA TYR A 111 0.47 30.17 -30.25
C TYR A 111 -0.58 31.09 -29.60
N LEU A 112 -0.50 31.27 -28.28
CA LEU A 112 -1.39 32.19 -27.56
C LEU A 112 -1.22 33.66 -28.01
N ASN A 113 0.00 34.10 -28.29
CA ASN A 113 0.25 35.40 -28.86
C ASN A 113 -0.33 35.54 -30.26
N PHE A 114 -0.26 34.52 -31.09
CA PHE A 114 -0.89 34.53 -32.41
C PHE A 114 -2.42 34.63 -32.32
N LEU A 115 -3.05 33.87 -31.41
CA LEU A 115 -4.49 33.99 -31.16
C LEU A 115 -4.88 35.40 -30.68
N ASN A 116 -4.04 35.99 -29.82
CA ASN A 116 -4.26 37.37 -29.35
C ASN A 116 -4.11 38.38 -30.49
N TYR A 117 -3.12 38.20 -31.33
CA TYR A 117 -2.89 39.07 -32.48
C TYR A 117 -4.01 39.00 -33.53
N ASP A 118 -4.49 37.79 -33.82
CA ASP A 118 -5.61 37.58 -34.74
C ASP A 118 -6.87 38.30 -34.26
N ARG A 119 -7.15 38.27 -32.95
CA ARG A 119 -8.34 38.89 -32.36
C ARG A 119 -8.21 40.40 -32.11
N TYR A 120 -7.04 40.88 -31.70
CA TYR A 120 -6.86 42.24 -31.16
C TYR A 120 -5.78 43.02 -31.87
N GLN A 121 -5.11 42.44 -32.88
CA GLN A 121 -4.03 43.07 -33.66
C GLN A 121 -2.86 43.55 -32.80
N ARG A 122 -2.61 42.90 -31.66
CA ARG A 122 -1.50 43.21 -30.73
C ARG A 122 -0.97 41.96 -30.07
N PHE A 123 0.35 41.91 -29.85
CA PHE A 123 1.00 40.89 -29.04
C PHE A 123 0.95 41.26 -27.57
N CYS A 124 0.91 40.22 -26.71
CA CYS A 124 1.10 40.36 -25.27
C CYS A 124 2.56 40.04 -24.95
N LEU A 125 3.39 41.10 -24.94
CA LEU A 125 4.84 40.98 -24.73
C LEU A 125 5.25 41.20 -23.29
N ASP A 126 4.33 41.64 -22.41
CA ASP A 126 4.55 41.85 -20.98
C ASP A 126 4.29 40.53 -20.24
N THR A 127 5.36 39.80 -19.94
CA THR A 127 5.30 38.48 -19.34
C THR A 127 5.52 38.53 -17.83
N GLY A 128 4.54 39.02 -17.07
CA GLY A 128 4.54 38.92 -15.61
C GLY A 128 4.44 37.47 -15.12
N SER A 129 3.57 36.69 -15.73
CA SER A 129 3.53 35.21 -15.60
C SER A 129 2.80 34.61 -16.81
N VAL A 130 3.18 33.40 -17.18
CA VAL A 130 2.49 32.63 -18.24
C VAL A 130 0.99 32.52 -17.94
N TYR A 131 0.62 32.43 -16.67
CA TYR A 131 -0.79 32.35 -16.23
C TYR A 131 -1.57 33.63 -16.47
N GLU A 132 -0.97 34.78 -16.25
CA GLU A 132 -1.59 36.07 -16.55
C GLU A 132 -1.77 36.27 -18.06
N MET A 133 -0.82 35.81 -18.86
CA MET A 133 -0.95 35.84 -20.29
C MET A 133 -2.08 34.91 -20.78
N ILE A 134 -2.16 33.70 -20.28
CA ILE A 134 -3.28 32.76 -20.58
C ILE A 134 -4.62 33.40 -20.15
N ALA A 135 -4.67 34.01 -18.98
CA ALA A 135 -5.86 34.71 -18.51
C ALA A 135 -6.23 35.87 -19.42
N ASN A 136 -5.25 36.66 -19.86
CA ASN A 136 -5.47 37.79 -20.77
C ASN A 136 -5.96 37.36 -22.16
N VAL A 137 -5.42 36.27 -22.68
CA VAL A 137 -5.74 35.78 -24.03
C VAL A 137 -7.02 34.94 -24.06
N LEU A 138 -7.21 34.05 -23.09
CA LEU A 138 -8.31 33.08 -23.12
C LEU A 138 -9.50 33.49 -22.23
N LEU A 139 -9.28 34.18 -21.11
CA LEU A 139 -10.37 34.51 -20.17
C LEU A 139 -10.95 35.89 -20.41
N ARG A 140 -10.11 36.96 -20.39
CA ARG A 140 -10.58 38.36 -20.46
C ARG A 140 -11.46 38.72 -21.68
N PRO A 141 -11.24 38.11 -22.87
CA PRO A 141 -12.06 38.42 -24.04
C PRO A 141 -13.46 37.81 -24.00
N LEU A 142 -13.68 36.84 -23.11
CA LEU A 142 -14.98 36.16 -23.04
C LEU A 142 -16.01 37.02 -22.31
N PRO A 143 -17.31 36.89 -22.64
CA PRO A 143 -18.38 37.41 -21.82
C PRO A 143 -18.27 36.92 -20.36
N SER A 144 -18.71 37.76 -19.41
CA SER A 144 -18.56 37.46 -17.97
C SER A 144 -19.14 36.11 -17.55
N GLU A 145 -20.24 35.70 -18.16
CA GLU A 145 -20.82 34.37 -17.96
C GLU A 145 -19.86 33.25 -18.38
N GLN A 146 -19.31 33.33 -19.59
CA GLN A 146 -18.38 32.33 -20.11
C GLN A 146 -17.06 32.32 -19.34
N GLN A 147 -16.57 33.49 -18.88
CA GLN A 147 -15.41 33.56 -17.98
C GLN A 147 -15.66 32.71 -16.71
N ARG A 148 -16.79 32.94 -16.03
CA ARG A 148 -17.11 32.21 -14.80
C ARG A 148 -17.28 30.71 -15.03
N LEU A 149 -17.92 30.31 -16.15
CA LEU A 149 -18.03 28.90 -16.51
C LEU A 149 -16.65 28.25 -16.70
N LEU A 150 -15.73 28.94 -17.38
CA LEU A 150 -14.39 28.43 -17.60
C LEU A 150 -13.58 28.35 -16.29
N LEU A 151 -13.76 29.30 -15.38
CA LEU A 151 -13.19 29.26 -14.04
C LEU A 151 -13.69 28.04 -13.24
N LEU A 152 -14.96 27.70 -13.37
CA LEU A 152 -15.57 26.52 -12.75
C LEU A 152 -15.03 25.21 -13.35
N MET A 153 -14.92 25.12 -14.68
CA MET A 153 -14.38 23.94 -15.39
C MET A 153 -12.95 23.60 -14.93
N GLY A 154 -12.17 24.60 -14.52
CA GLY A 154 -10.80 24.39 -14.04
C GLY A 154 -10.67 23.95 -12.59
N GLN A 155 -11.75 23.90 -11.81
CA GLN A 155 -11.66 23.49 -10.40
C GLN A 155 -11.52 21.99 -10.23
N PRO A 156 -12.42 21.11 -10.77
CA PRO A 156 -12.28 19.65 -10.65
C PRO A 156 -11.16 19.13 -11.58
N GLU A 157 -10.72 17.90 -11.32
CA GLU A 157 -9.78 17.21 -12.21
C GLU A 157 -10.45 16.86 -13.53
N GLU A 158 -11.66 16.33 -13.46
CA GLU A 158 -12.53 16.02 -14.59
C GLU A 158 -13.93 16.54 -14.30
N PHE A 159 -14.65 16.91 -15.33
CA PHE A 159 -16.00 17.45 -15.20
C PHE A 159 -16.92 16.96 -16.32
N THR A 160 -18.22 17.16 -16.12
CA THR A 160 -19.25 17.02 -17.18
C THR A 160 -19.94 18.35 -17.42
N PRO A 161 -20.53 18.58 -18.59
CA PRO A 161 -21.31 19.78 -18.85
C PRO A 161 -22.45 20.01 -17.85
N GLU A 162 -23.08 18.93 -17.40
CA GLU A 162 -24.17 18.93 -16.42
C GLU A 162 -23.68 19.38 -15.04
N GLN A 163 -22.50 18.92 -14.62
CA GLN A 163 -21.86 19.34 -13.38
C GLN A 163 -21.58 20.84 -13.37
N VAL A 164 -21.02 21.35 -14.46
CA VAL A 164 -20.73 22.80 -14.58
C VAL A 164 -22.02 23.62 -14.58
N ALA A 165 -23.04 23.18 -15.30
CA ALA A 165 -24.34 23.85 -15.33
C ALA A 165 -25.01 23.86 -13.95
N PHE A 166 -24.94 22.78 -13.21
CA PHE A 166 -25.44 22.68 -11.83
C PHE A 166 -24.69 23.64 -10.90
N ALA A 167 -23.36 23.63 -10.95
CA ALA A 167 -22.53 24.49 -10.11
C ALA A 167 -22.73 25.99 -10.42
N TYR A 168 -22.92 26.34 -11.67
CA TYR A 168 -23.24 27.72 -12.08
C TYR A 168 -24.66 28.14 -11.63
N GLY A 169 -25.62 27.23 -11.65
CA GLY A 169 -26.95 27.40 -11.07
C GLY A 169 -28.00 28.02 -11.97
N THR A 170 -27.74 28.12 -13.27
CA THR A 170 -28.68 28.61 -14.27
C THR A 170 -28.61 27.82 -15.58
N SER A 171 -29.52 28.07 -16.50
CA SER A 171 -29.52 27.44 -17.81
C SER A 171 -28.38 28.00 -18.68
N CYS A 172 -27.20 27.42 -18.52
CA CYS A 172 -25.98 27.82 -19.25
C CYS A 172 -25.51 26.78 -20.27
N ARG A 173 -26.37 25.82 -20.65
CA ARG A 173 -25.99 24.72 -21.55
C ARG A 173 -25.42 25.19 -22.88
N GLU A 174 -26.01 26.22 -23.46
CA GLU A 174 -25.57 26.79 -24.73
C GLU A 174 -24.19 27.45 -24.58
N SER A 175 -23.97 28.22 -23.51
CA SER A 175 -22.68 28.83 -23.20
C SER A 175 -21.60 27.78 -22.94
N VAL A 176 -21.91 26.69 -22.25
CA VAL A 176 -21.01 25.54 -22.03
C VAL A 176 -20.67 24.89 -23.37
N SER A 177 -21.64 24.61 -24.22
CA SER A 177 -21.41 23.98 -25.54
C SER A 177 -20.51 24.85 -26.41
N ARG A 178 -20.75 26.17 -26.47
CA ARG A 178 -19.88 27.10 -27.20
C ARG A 178 -18.46 27.10 -26.68
N LEU A 179 -18.27 27.09 -25.35
CA LEU A 179 -16.92 27.04 -24.75
C LEU A 179 -16.19 25.76 -25.13
N LEU A 180 -16.89 24.62 -25.19
CA LEU A 180 -16.31 23.33 -25.58
C LEU A 180 -15.93 23.29 -27.06
N GLU A 181 -16.73 23.91 -27.94
CA GLU A 181 -16.47 23.98 -29.38
C GLU A 181 -15.30 24.94 -29.73
N CYS A 182 -15.18 26.01 -28.95
CA CYS A 182 -14.21 27.09 -29.27
C CYS A 182 -12.89 26.97 -28.49
N ASN A 183 -12.72 26.00 -27.57
CA ASN A 183 -11.58 25.96 -26.68
C ASN A 183 -10.77 24.67 -26.83
N ALA A 184 -9.66 24.75 -27.57
CA ALA A 184 -8.74 23.64 -27.81
C ALA A 184 -8.03 23.11 -26.52
N PHE A 185 -8.12 23.84 -25.40
CA PHE A 185 -7.53 23.43 -24.12
C PHE A 185 -8.48 22.59 -23.24
N ILE A 186 -9.66 22.22 -23.74
CA ILE A 186 -10.58 21.29 -23.09
C ILE A 186 -10.56 19.98 -23.86
N ILE A 187 -10.15 18.90 -23.18
CA ILE A 187 -9.92 17.59 -23.77
C ILE A 187 -11.08 16.67 -23.37
N ARG A 188 -11.64 15.94 -24.33
CA ARG A 188 -12.60 14.88 -24.07
C ARG A 188 -11.87 13.56 -23.84
N LEU A 189 -12.16 12.93 -22.71
CA LEU A 189 -11.58 11.65 -22.30
C LEU A 189 -12.37 10.46 -22.88
N ALA A 190 -11.75 9.26 -22.87
CA ALA A 190 -12.38 8.04 -23.36
C ALA A 190 -13.66 7.65 -22.59
N ASN A 191 -13.74 8.03 -21.30
CA ASN A 191 -14.94 7.84 -20.45
C ASN A 191 -16.06 8.87 -20.70
N GLY A 192 -15.89 9.78 -21.69
CA GLY A 192 -16.85 10.82 -22.03
C GLY A 192 -16.78 12.07 -21.15
N ARG A 193 -16.01 12.06 -20.06
CA ARG A 193 -15.76 13.24 -19.21
C ARG A 193 -14.83 14.23 -19.93
N LEU A 194 -14.74 15.43 -19.41
CA LEU A 194 -13.94 16.52 -19.94
C LEU A 194 -12.85 16.89 -18.90
N ARG A 195 -11.70 17.30 -19.40
CA ARG A 195 -10.57 17.77 -18.58
C ARG A 195 -9.97 19.04 -19.20
N CYS A 196 -9.72 20.03 -18.37
CA CYS A 196 -8.94 21.19 -18.79
C CYS A 196 -7.46 20.79 -18.91
N HIS A 197 -6.82 21.21 -20.00
CA HIS A 197 -5.36 21.14 -20.12
C HIS A 197 -4.71 21.85 -18.93
N HIS A 198 -3.62 21.33 -18.42
CA HIS A 198 -3.01 21.77 -17.16
C HIS A 198 -2.73 23.28 -17.11
N MET A 199 -2.30 23.91 -18.21
CA MET A 199 -2.04 25.36 -18.26
C MET A 199 -3.33 26.18 -18.07
N LEU A 200 -4.41 25.80 -18.78
CA LEU A 200 -5.71 26.45 -18.62
C LEU A 200 -6.22 26.23 -17.18
N LYS A 201 -6.06 25.03 -16.64
CA LYS A 201 -6.47 24.70 -15.28
C LYS A 201 -5.76 25.55 -14.23
N GLN A 202 -4.46 25.76 -14.35
CA GLN A 202 -3.70 26.61 -13.43
C GLN A 202 -4.11 28.08 -13.56
N ALA A 203 -4.28 28.60 -14.78
CA ALA A 203 -4.72 29.96 -15.00
C ALA A 203 -6.15 30.20 -14.46
N THR A 204 -7.06 29.25 -14.70
CA THR A 204 -8.43 29.35 -14.19
C THR A 204 -8.48 29.24 -12.67
N ARG A 205 -7.69 28.37 -12.04
CA ARG A 205 -7.58 28.28 -10.57
C ARG A 205 -7.03 29.55 -9.95
N HIS A 206 -5.99 30.13 -10.56
CA HIS A 206 -5.45 31.42 -10.11
C HIS A 206 -6.52 32.53 -10.21
N ALA A 207 -7.15 32.67 -11.36
CA ALA A 207 -8.20 33.67 -11.58
C ALA A 207 -9.44 33.45 -10.70
N PHE A 208 -9.79 32.20 -10.43
CA PHE A 208 -10.86 31.84 -9.47
C PHE A 208 -10.53 32.31 -8.06
N GLY A 209 -9.28 32.15 -7.61
CA GLY A 209 -8.81 32.64 -6.31
C GLY A 209 -8.92 34.17 -6.14
N LEU A 210 -9.03 34.92 -7.23
CA LEU A 210 -9.24 36.36 -7.19
C LEU A 210 -10.73 36.77 -7.08
N LEU A 211 -11.66 35.83 -7.20
CA LEU A 211 -13.10 36.08 -6.97
C LEU A 211 -13.36 36.41 -5.48
N PRO A 212 -14.44 37.15 -5.18
CA PRO A 212 -14.88 37.36 -3.81
C PRO A 212 -15.06 36.01 -3.08
N GLU A 213 -14.62 35.91 -1.85
CA GLU A 213 -14.67 34.67 -1.06
C GLU A 213 -16.07 34.04 -1.00
N ALA A 214 -17.10 34.86 -0.82
CA ALA A 214 -18.48 34.40 -0.82
C ALA A 214 -18.91 33.74 -2.16
N GLU A 215 -18.38 34.26 -3.29
CA GLU A 215 -18.64 33.67 -4.62
C GLU A 215 -17.89 32.35 -4.78
N GLN A 216 -16.63 32.26 -4.34
CA GLN A 216 -15.87 31.02 -4.33
C GLN A 216 -16.56 29.93 -3.49
N GLN A 217 -16.96 30.29 -2.27
CA GLN A 217 -17.67 29.37 -1.36
C GLN A 217 -18.99 28.89 -1.96
N MET A 218 -19.76 29.77 -2.61
CA MET A 218 -21.00 29.39 -3.28
C MET A 218 -20.76 28.33 -4.36
N TYR A 219 -19.74 28.49 -5.20
CA TYR A 219 -19.43 27.54 -6.25
C TYR A 219 -18.91 26.21 -5.67
N PHE A 220 -18.03 26.24 -4.67
CA PHE A 220 -17.56 25.03 -4.00
C PHE A 220 -18.71 24.26 -3.36
N ARG A 221 -19.62 24.97 -2.68
CA ARG A 221 -20.83 24.36 -2.10
C ARG A 221 -21.65 23.61 -3.16
N ARG A 222 -21.93 24.24 -4.29
CA ARG A 222 -22.69 23.64 -5.38
C ARG A 222 -21.99 22.44 -6.01
N LEU A 223 -20.65 22.51 -6.19
CA LEU A 223 -19.87 21.35 -6.64
C LEU A 223 -19.99 20.19 -5.65
N GLY A 224 -19.85 20.44 -4.37
CA GLY A 224 -20.03 19.43 -3.33
C GLY A 224 -21.42 18.83 -3.33
N GLN A 225 -22.47 19.65 -3.44
CA GLN A 225 -23.84 19.20 -3.54
C GLN A 225 -24.09 18.35 -4.80
N TRP A 226 -23.45 18.68 -5.93
CA TRP A 226 -23.51 17.85 -7.13
C TRP A 226 -22.97 16.43 -6.84
N TYR A 227 -21.77 16.32 -6.30
CA TYR A 227 -21.17 15.02 -5.97
C TYR A 227 -22.03 14.24 -4.95
N ALA A 228 -22.57 14.90 -3.94
CA ALA A 228 -23.46 14.27 -2.96
C ALA A 228 -24.75 13.75 -3.61
N GLN A 229 -25.35 14.46 -4.57
CA GLN A 229 -26.53 14.00 -5.34
C GLN A 229 -26.19 12.78 -6.22
N GLN A 230 -24.99 12.69 -6.75
CA GLN A 230 -24.52 11.53 -7.50
C GLN A 230 -24.13 10.36 -6.58
N LYS A 231 -24.22 10.50 -5.25
CA LYS A 231 -23.78 9.56 -4.22
C LYS A 231 -22.26 9.36 -4.20
N GLU A 232 -21.51 10.27 -4.81
CA GLU A 232 -20.06 10.34 -4.77
C GLU A 232 -19.64 11.14 -3.52
N TYR A 233 -19.97 10.58 -2.34
CA TYR A 233 -19.86 11.32 -1.07
C TYR A 233 -18.42 11.66 -0.70
N GLU A 234 -17.45 10.81 -1.03
CA GLU A 234 -16.04 11.07 -0.72
C GLU A 234 -15.51 12.26 -1.52
N GLU A 235 -15.89 12.37 -2.79
CA GLU A 235 -15.57 13.49 -3.65
C GLU A 235 -16.23 14.79 -3.18
N ALA A 236 -17.41 14.68 -2.55
CA ALA A 236 -18.13 15.84 -2.06
C ALA A 236 -17.46 16.54 -0.88
N LEU A 237 -16.72 15.81 -0.02
CA LEU A 237 -16.26 16.32 1.27
C LEU A 237 -15.40 17.58 1.17
N ASP A 238 -14.36 17.59 0.34
CA ASP A 238 -13.48 18.74 0.19
C ASP A 238 -14.20 19.96 -0.38
N TRP A 239 -15.11 19.74 -1.32
CA TRP A 239 -15.88 20.81 -1.92
C TRP A 239 -16.87 21.43 -0.92
N LEU A 240 -17.56 20.60 -0.12
CA LEU A 240 -18.49 21.05 0.92
C LEU A 240 -17.75 21.82 2.02
N TYR A 241 -16.58 21.32 2.46
CA TYR A 241 -15.75 22.02 3.44
C TYR A 241 -15.28 23.39 2.92
N ARG A 242 -14.72 23.44 1.70
CA ARG A 242 -14.30 24.69 1.06
C ARG A 242 -15.48 25.64 0.83
N GLY A 243 -16.66 25.10 0.59
CA GLY A 243 -17.90 25.83 0.45
C GLY A 243 -18.56 26.25 1.76
N ARG A 244 -17.95 25.91 2.92
CA ARG A 244 -18.52 26.15 4.25
C ARG A 244 -19.93 25.56 4.43
N ASP A 245 -20.25 24.48 3.72
CA ASP A 245 -21.49 23.74 3.82
C ASP A 245 -21.30 22.58 4.83
N PHE A 246 -21.25 22.91 6.11
CA PHE A 246 -21.05 21.91 7.17
C PHE A 246 -22.23 20.96 7.32
N ASP A 247 -23.43 21.41 7.00
CA ASP A 247 -24.64 20.58 6.98
C ASP A 247 -24.50 19.48 5.90
N GLY A 248 -24.22 19.86 4.67
CA GLY A 248 -23.95 18.93 3.57
C GLY A 248 -22.74 18.04 3.85
N LEU A 249 -21.65 18.56 4.45
CA LEU A 249 -20.45 17.81 4.80
C LEU A 249 -20.77 16.68 5.78
N LEU A 250 -21.42 16.98 6.90
CA LEU A 250 -21.74 15.98 7.93
C LEU A 250 -22.79 14.98 7.44
N ALA A 251 -23.76 15.43 6.62
CA ALA A 251 -24.71 14.54 5.95
C ALA A 251 -23.99 13.55 5.02
N ALA A 252 -23.00 14.01 4.24
CA ALA A 252 -22.18 13.14 3.39
C ALA A 252 -21.34 12.14 4.22
N VAL A 253 -20.72 12.58 5.31
CA VAL A 253 -19.98 11.70 6.22
C VAL A 253 -20.86 10.58 6.77
N GLN A 254 -22.12 10.84 7.11
CA GLN A 254 -23.05 9.80 7.60
C GLN A 254 -23.27 8.66 6.59
N GLN A 255 -23.13 8.94 5.29
CA GLN A 255 -23.26 7.91 4.24
C GLN A 255 -21.99 7.08 4.09
N LEU A 256 -20.86 7.54 4.63
CA LEU A 256 -19.53 6.92 4.49
C LEU A 256 -19.16 6.05 5.70
N ARG A 257 -20.02 5.07 6.05
CA ARG A 257 -19.80 4.19 7.23
C ARG A 257 -18.46 3.44 7.19
N ASP A 258 -18.09 2.94 6.02
CA ASP A 258 -16.89 2.13 5.77
C ASP A 258 -15.87 2.85 4.87
N TRP A 259 -15.64 4.09 5.16
CA TRP A 259 -14.84 5.00 4.34
C TRP A 259 -13.33 4.68 4.35
N SER A 260 -12.72 4.59 3.16
CA SER A 260 -11.26 4.72 3.01
C SER A 260 -10.94 6.19 2.79
N MET A 261 -10.12 6.75 3.63
CA MET A 261 -9.84 8.16 3.58
C MET A 261 -8.66 8.47 2.65
N ARG A 262 -8.86 9.42 1.75
CA ARG A 262 -7.76 9.98 0.96
C ARG A 262 -6.79 10.74 1.87
N PRO A 263 -5.47 10.72 1.58
CA PRO A 263 -4.46 11.40 2.42
C PRO A 263 -4.76 12.88 2.68
N GLN A 264 -5.35 13.58 1.73
CA GLN A 264 -5.72 14.99 1.83
C GLN A 264 -6.73 15.28 2.95
N HIS A 265 -7.69 14.37 3.20
CA HIS A 265 -8.71 14.55 4.24
C HIS A 265 -8.12 14.47 5.65
N ARG A 266 -6.98 13.77 5.84
CA ARG A 266 -6.34 13.63 7.15
C ARG A 266 -6.08 14.97 7.82
N GLN A 267 -5.64 15.96 7.04
CA GLN A 267 -5.26 17.28 7.56
C GLN A 267 -6.47 18.07 8.06
N HIS A 268 -7.66 17.77 7.56
CA HIS A 268 -8.86 18.58 7.78
C HIS A 268 -9.90 17.94 8.71
N LEU A 269 -9.76 16.66 9.10
CA LEU A 269 -10.75 15.96 9.92
C LEU A 269 -11.10 16.69 11.22
N PHE A 270 -10.08 17.19 11.92
CA PHE A 270 -10.27 17.93 13.15
C PHE A 270 -10.86 19.31 12.88
N ASP A 271 -10.39 19.97 11.81
CA ASP A 271 -10.86 21.29 11.41
C ASP A 271 -12.33 21.27 10.99
N TRP A 272 -12.80 20.22 10.35
CA TRP A 272 -14.21 20.05 10.00
C TRP A 272 -15.14 20.16 11.22
N LEU A 273 -14.75 19.57 12.35
CA LEU A 273 -15.53 19.61 13.58
C LEU A 273 -15.29 20.90 14.37
N ARG A 274 -14.05 21.39 14.40
CA ARG A 274 -13.68 22.61 15.11
C ARG A 274 -14.35 23.87 14.52
N GLU A 275 -14.43 23.92 13.20
CA GLU A 275 -14.97 25.08 12.48
C GLU A 275 -16.48 24.97 12.23
N CYS A 276 -17.06 23.80 12.45
CA CYS A 276 -18.50 23.57 12.31
C CYS A 276 -19.28 24.33 13.40
N PRO A 277 -20.33 25.09 13.05
CA PRO A 277 -21.23 25.69 14.04
C PRO A 277 -21.82 24.62 14.95
N PRO A 278 -21.87 24.84 16.29
CA PRO A 278 -22.39 23.86 17.23
C PRO A 278 -23.81 23.41 16.92
N GLU A 279 -24.66 24.30 16.42
CA GLU A 279 -26.05 24.03 16.07
C GLU A 279 -26.18 23.00 14.95
N ILE A 280 -25.24 23.00 14.00
CA ILE A 280 -25.17 22.01 12.91
C ILE A 280 -24.56 20.72 13.46
N LEU A 281 -23.46 20.81 14.20
CA LEU A 281 -22.75 19.65 14.74
C LEU A 281 -23.70 18.73 15.56
N TRP A 282 -24.59 19.32 16.35
CA TRP A 282 -25.52 18.58 17.20
C TRP A 282 -26.62 17.85 16.43
N GLN A 283 -26.84 18.20 15.17
CA GLN A 283 -27.80 17.49 14.29
C GLN A 283 -27.24 16.22 13.69
N TYR A 284 -25.88 16.06 13.72
CA TYR A 284 -25.16 14.94 13.08
C TYR A 284 -24.29 14.13 14.06
N PRO A 285 -24.83 13.64 15.20
CA PRO A 285 -24.03 12.92 16.18
C PRO A 285 -23.36 11.67 15.59
N GLN A 286 -24.02 11.00 14.65
CA GLN A 286 -23.46 9.84 13.96
C GLN A 286 -22.24 10.19 13.10
N ALA A 287 -22.25 11.33 12.40
CA ALA A 287 -21.11 11.79 11.61
C ALA A 287 -19.89 12.06 12.48
N VAL A 288 -20.10 12.67 13.67
CA VAL A 288 -19.03 12.93 14.64
C VAL A 288 -18.36 11.62 15.08
N LEU A 289 -19.14 10.59 15.39
CA LEU A 289 -18.62 9.27 15.77
C LEU A 289 -17.84 8.61 14.65
N ILE A 290 -18.28 8.72 13.39
CA ILE A 290 -17.56 8.23 12.22
C ILE A 290 -16.22 8.94 12.08
N ILE A 291 -16.18 10.26 12.25
CA ILE A 291 -14.94 11.06 12.23
C ILE A 291 -14.01 10.66 13.37
N MET A 292 -14.52 10.51 14.61
CA MET A 292 -13.72 10.04 15.76
C MET A 292 -13.08 8.68 15.50
N ARG A 293 -13.82 7.73 14.92
CA ARG A 293 -13.28 6.43 14.53
C ARG A 293 -12.14 6.58 13.51
N ARG A 294 -12.24 7.54 12.58
CA ARG A 294 -11.16 7.82 11.61
C ARG A 294 -9.96 8.48 12.27
N MET A 295 -10.18 9.40 13.20
CA MET A 295 -9.08 9.97 13.99
C MET A 295 -8.29 8.89 14.71
N PHE A 296 -8.97 7.89 15.31
CA PHE A 296 -8.28 6.73 15.88
C PHE A 296 -7.44 6.00 14.83
N SER A 297 -8.01 5.66 13.67
CA SER A 297 -7.30 4.93 12.60
C SER A 297 -6.05 5.65 12.09
N LEU A 298 -5.98 6.97 12.29
CA LEU A 298 -4.87 7.85 11.89
C LEU A 298 -3.92 8.21 13.04
N ASN A 299 -4.12 7.63 14.22
CA ASN A 299 -3.36 7.96 15.43
C ASN A 299 -3.50 9.44 15.86
N MET A 300 -4.70 10.03 15.70
CA MET A 300 -5.06 11.37 16.15
C MET A 300 -5.82 11.28 17.50
N VAL A 301 -5.21 10.60 18.48
CA VAL A 301 -5.86 10.33 19.77
C VAL A 301 -6.12 11.60 20.60
N PRO A 302 -5.20 12.58 20.67
CA PRO A 302 -5.47 13.83 21.38
C PRO A 302 -6.68 14.58 20.84
N GLU A 303 -6.78 14.71 19.52
CA GLU A 303 -7.90 15.38 18.84
C GLU A 303 -9.21 14.62 19.05
N MET A 304 -9.16 13.29 18.97
CA MET A 304 -10.31 12.42 19.23
C MET A 304 -10.86 12.61 20.65
N LEU A 305 -9.99 12.73 21.65
CA LEU A 305 -10.40 12.97 23.05
C LEU A 305 -11.03 14.36 23.23
N GLN A 306 -10.52 15.37 22.54
CA GLN A 306 -11.11 16.70 22.55
C GLN A 306 -12.51 16.69 21.92
N VAL A 307 -12.67 16.00 20.78
CA VAL A 307 -13.97 15.83 20.11
C VAL A 307 -14.95 15.07 21.01
N LYS A 308 -14.49 14.06 21.75
CA LYS A 308 -15.32 13.35 22.74
C LYS A 308 -15.95 14.32 23.74
N GLU A 309 -15.19 15.27 24.31
CA GLU A 309 -15.72 16.23 25.26
C GLU A 309 -16.80 17.13 24.62
N TRP A 310 -16.59 17.57 23.40
CA TRP A 310 -17.61 18.33 22.65
C TRP A 310 -18.86 17.50 22.41
N TYR A 311 -18.69 16.24 22.03
CA TYR A 311 -19.77 15.31 21.76
C TYR A 311 -20.64 15.04 22.98
N VAL A 312 -20.04 14.76 24.13
CA VAL A 312 -20.75 14.54 25.39
C VAL A 312 -21.53 15.80 25.78
N THR A 313 -20.88 16.99 25.73
CA THR A 313 -21.53 18.27 26.01
C THR A 313 -22.73 18.52 25.06
N ALA A 314 -22.59 18.16 23.79
CA ALA A 314 -23.67 18.31 22.82
C ALA A 314 -24.88 17.40 23.15
N LEU A 315 -24.64 16.15 23.51
CA LEU A 315 -25.69 15.20 23.89
C LEU A 315 -26.42 15.65 25.17
N GLU A 316 -25.69 16.19 26.17
CA GLU A 316 -26.28 16.68 27.40
C GLU A 316 -27.18 17.91 27.20
N ARG A 317 -26.75 18.82 26.31
CA ARG A 317 -27.47 20.06 25.99
C ARG A 317 -28.64 19.87 25.04
N ASN A 318 -28.66 18.80 24.26
CA ASN A 318 -29.73 18.55 23.28
C ASN A 318 -30.98 18.01 23.96
N THR A 319 -31.89 18.91 24.31
CA THR A 319 -33.17 18.58 24.96
C THR A 319 -34.20 17.94 24.01
N ALA A 320 -33.97 17.97 22.70
CA ALA A 320 -34.86 17.37 21.72
C ALA A 320 -34.71 15.83 21.63
N LEU A 321 -33.57 15.28 22.12
CA LEU A 321 -33.33 13.84 22.13
C LEU A 321 -34.15 13.17 23.24
N SER A 322 -34.86 12.09 22.87
CA SER A 322 -35.43 11.16 23.85
C SER A 322 -34.32 10.45 24.64
N GLN A 323 -34.64 9.93 25.82
CA GLN A 323 -33.69 9.17 26.61
C GLN A 323 -33.12 7.98 25.83
N ARG A 324 -33.96 7.28 25.09
CA ARG A 324 -33.54 6.13 24.26
C ARG A 324 -32.54 6.51 23.15
N GLU A 325 -32.75 7.64 22.50
CA GLU A 325 -31.80 8.13 21.48
C GLU A 325 -30.48 8.53 22.13
N ARG A 326 -30.52 9.21 23.26
CA ARG A 326 -29.36 9.59 24.06
C ARG A 326 -28.56 8.36 24.47
N ASP A 327 -29.23 7.34 25.02
CA ASP A 327 -28.61 6.07 25.42
C ASP A 327 -27.97 5.37 24.21
N ASN A 328 -28.61 5.35 23.05
CA ASN A 328 -28.02 4.81 21.82
C ASN A 328 -26.75 5.57 21.42
N TYR A 329 -26.73 6.90 21.46
CA TYR A 329 -25.54 7.68 21.13
C TYR A 329 -24.42 7.48 22.15
N TYR A 330 -24.71 7.35 23.41
CA TYR A 330 -23.69 6.95 24.41
C TYR A 330 -23.19 5.54 24.19
N GLY A 331 -24.06 4.61 23.81
CA GLY A 331 -23.66 3.24 23.43
C GLY A 331 -22.73 3.21 22.23
N GLU A 332 -23.02 3.98 21.20
CA GLU A 332 -22.12 4.14 20.03
C GLU A 332 -20.78 4.77 20.42
N LEU A 333 -20.82 5.78 21.32
CA LEU A 333 -19.60 6.40 21.87
C LEU A 333 -18.74 5.37 22.60
N GLU A 334 -19.34 4.51 23.45
CA GLU A 334 -18.63 3.43 24.13
C GLU A 334 -17.95 2.48 23.15
N VAL A 335 -18.59 2.14 22.04
CA VAL A 335 -17.97 1.35 20.95
C VAL A 335 -16.74 2.05 20.38
N ILE A 336 -16.82 3.35 20.13
CA ILE A 336 -15.68 4.14 19.63
C ILE A 336 -14.56 4.24 20.67
N LEU A 337 -14.90 4.44 21.93
CA LEU A 337 -13.92 4.54 23.04
C LEU A 337 -13.21 3.20 23.28
N SER A 338 -13.84 2.06 22.97
CA SER A 338 -13.18 0.76 23.06
C SER A 338 -11.90 0.69 22.21
N PHE A 339 -11.81 1.43 21.10
CA PHE A 339 -10.61 1.50 20.29
C PHE A 339 -9.41 2.14 21.00
N LEU A 340 -9.62 3.00 22.02
CA LEU A 340 -8.52 3.55 22.81
C LEU A 340 -7.83 2.48 23.67
N ALA A 341 -8.52 1.38 23.95
CA ALA A 341 -8.01 0.20 24.63
C ALA A 341 -7.71 -0.96 23.66
N PHE A 342 -7.48 -0.70 22.36
CA PHE A 342 -7.52 -1.68 21.27
C PHE A 342 -6.65 -2.94 21.50
N ASN A 343 -5.56 -2.85 22.24
CA ASN A 343 -4.67 -3.98 22.55
C ASN A 343 -4.87 -4.55 23.98
N SER A 344 -5.94 -4.16 24.67
CA SER A 344 -6.38 -4.73 25.93
C SER A 344 -7.80 -5.29 25.75
N ILE A 345 -7.90 -6.60 25.49
CA ILE A 345 -9.21 -7.21 25.19
C ILE A 345 -10.20 -7.04 26.37
N THR A 346 -9.72 -7.11 27.60
CA THR A 346 -10.53 -6.88 28.81
C THR A 346 -10.98 -5.42 28.89
N GLY A 347 -10.09 -4.45 28.65
CA GLY A 347 -10.44 -3.03 28.59
C GLY A 347 -11.46 -2.72 27.49
N MET A 348 -11.28 -3.31 26.29
CA MET A 348 -12.27 -3.21 25.22
C MET A 348 -13.61 -3.81 25.64
N SER A 349 -13.60 -4.97 26.30
CA SER A 349 -14.80 -5.68 26.73
C SER A 349 -15.62 -4.86 27.74
N GLU A 350 -14.98 -4.10 28.62
CA GLU A 350 -15.70 -3.21 29.54
C GLU A 350 -16.54 -2.17 28.77
N HIS A 351 -15.96 -1.56 27.73
CA HIS A 351 -16.67 -0.64 26.84
C HIS A 351 -17.80 -1.36 26.09
N HIS A 352 -17.54 -2.54 25.55
CA HIS A 352 -18.53 -3.32 24.81
C HIS A 352 -19.72 -3.73 25.70
N ARG A 353 -19.48 -4.11 26.96
CA ARG A 353 -20.54 -4.45 27.92
C ARG A 353 -21.37 -3.21 28.31
N ARG A 354 -20.74 -2.02 28.41
CA ARG A 354 -21.48 -0.77 28.59
C ARG A 354 -22.32 -0.42 27.38
N ALA A 355 -21.73 -0.51 26.19
CA ALA A 355 -22.42 -0.28 24.92
C ALA A 355 -23.65 -1.19 24.76
N TYR A 356 -23.50 -2.49 25.07
CA TYR A 356 -24.60 -3.46 24.97
C TYR A 356 -25.80 -3.11 25.85
N LYS A 357 -25.57 -2.50 27.03
CA LYS A 357 -26.65 -2.07 27.93
C LYS A 357 -27.38 -0.82 27.43
N LEU A 358 -26.70 0.02 26.67
CA LEU A 358 -27.21 1.32 26.21
C LEU A 358 -27.86 1.23 24.82
N LEU A 359 -27.32 0.37 23.96
CA LEU A 359 -27.83 0.24 22.59
C LEU A 359 -29.12 -0.56 22.52
N SER A 360 -30.05 -0.09 21.71
CA SER A 360 -31.29 -0.80 21.41
C SER A 360 -31.20 -1.74 20.21
N GLY A 361 -30.05 -1.84 19.57
CA GLY A 361 -29.73 -2.69 18.40
C GLY A 361 -28.24 -2.76 18.12
N ALA A 362 -27.86 -3.30 16.99
CA ALA A 362 -26.46 -3.38 16.59
C ALA A 362 -25.85 -1.96 16.39
N PRO A 363 -24.57 -1.75 16.78
CA PRO A 363 -23.89 -0.47 16.55
C PRO A 363 -23.89 -0.08 15.07
N GLN A 364 -24.16 1.17 14.80
CA GLN A 364 -24.12 1.71 13.44
C GLN A 364 -22.70 2.14 13.03
N THR A 365 -21.84 2.49 13.99
CA THR A 365 -20.45 2.87 13.77
C THR A 365 -19.53 1.71 13.50
N LEU A 366 -19.97 0.47 13.70
CA LEU A 366 -19.21 -0.75 13.49
C LEU A 366 -19.80 -1.52 12.31
N SER A 367 -18.98 -1.80 11.30
CA SER A 367 -19.39 -2.67 10.20
C SER A 367 -19.21 -4.14 10.58
N LYS A 368 -20.24 -4.96 10.40
CA LYS A 368 -20.15 -6.41 10.59
C LYS A 368 -19.04 -7.07 9.77
N GLN A 369 -18.75 -6.53 8.58
CA GLN A 369 -17.68 -6.97 7.69
C GLN A 369 -16.43 -6.10 7.80
N GLY A 370 -16.23 -5.41 8.93
CA GLY A 370 -15.03 -4.63 9.21
C GLY A 370 -13.78 -5.51 9.30
N ILE A 371 -12.61 -4.88 9.28
CA ILE A 371 -11.34 -5.58 9.46
C ILE A 371 -10.99 -5.59 10.94
N TRP A 372 -11.36 -6.68 11.63
CA TRP A 372 -11.25 -6.82 13.08
C TRP A 372 -9.80 -6.71 13.58
N THR A 373 -8.83 -7.23 12.81
CA THR A 373 -7.41 -7.22 13.18
C THR A 373 -6.68 -5.95 12.76
N PHE A 374 -7.36 -4.91 12.31
CA PHE A 374 -6.74 -3.68 11.75
C PHE A 374 -5.80 -3.94 10.56
N GLY A 375 -5.89 -5.12 9.94
CA GLY A 375 -5.02 -5.59 8.87
C GLY A 375 -3.77 -6.35 9.35
N ALA A 376 -3.63 -6.65 10.65
CA ALA A 376 -2.60 -7.55 11.14
C ALA A 376 -2.94 -9.02 10.83
N PRO A 377 -1.98 -9.86 10.44
CA PRO A 377 -2.20 -11.29 10.24
C PRO A 377 -2.14 -12.13 11.54
N SER A 378 -1.77 -11.51 12.66
CA SER A 378 -1.58 -12.13 13.96
C SER A 378 -2.47 -11.47 15.02
N VAL A 379 -3.27 -12.28 15.73
CA VAL A 379 -4.10 -11.81 16.85
C VAL A 379 -3.24 -11.56 18.09
N LEU A 380 -2.35 -12.50 18.42
CA LEU A 380 -1.44 -12.34 19.57
C LEU A 380 -0.41 -11.23 19.34
N GLY A 381 -0.04 -10.93 18.09
CA GLY A 381 0.76 -9.75 17.75
C GLY A 381 0.10 -8.43 18.14
N LEU A 382 -1.24 -8.39 18.22
CA LEU A 382 -2.00 -7.24 18.68
C LEU A 382 -2.23 -7.25 20.20
N TYR A 383 -2.56 -8.41 20.78
CA TYR A 383 -3.13 -8.50 22.13
C TYR A 383 -2.19 -9.08 23.20
N LEU A 384 -1.10 -9.76 22.85
CA LEU A 384 -0.11 -10.21 23.84
C LEU A 384 0.79 -9.02 24.24
N ARG A 385 0.51 -8.44 25.41
CA ARG A 385 1.13 -7.19 25.88
C ARG A 385 2.35 -7.38 26.77
N THR A 386 2.38 -8.46 27.51
CA THR A 386 3.46 -8.72 28.49
C THR A 386 3.86 -10.18 28.45
N GLY A 387 5.10 -10.48 28.83
CA GLY A 387 5.51 -11.85 29.09
C GLY A 387 4.79 -12.45 30.27
N CYS A 388 4.79 -13.77 30.37
CA CYS A 388 4.07 -14.56 31.39
C CYS A 388 2.55 -14.40 31.36
N SER A 389 1.96 -13.98 30.24
CA SER A 389 0.54 -13.69 30.13
C SER A 389 -0.15 -14.38 28.95
N LEU A 390 0.52 -15.30 28.24
CA LEU A 390 -0.06 -15.98 27.09
C LEU A 390 -1.35 -16.72 27.42
N GLN A 391 -1.31 -17.55 28.47
CA GLN A 391 -2.49 -18.32 28.90
C GLN A 391 -3.64 -17.39 29.30
N GLN A 392 -3.35 -16.34 30.09
CA GLN A 392 -4.34 -15.36 30.48
C GLN A 392 -4.92 -14.61 29.27
N THR A 393 -4.09 -14.27 28.27
CA THR A 393 -4.56 -13.58 27.03
C THR A 393 -5.52 -14.49 26.24
N VAL A 394 -5.27 -15.81 26.19
CA VAL A 394 -6.18 -16.78 25.55
C VAL A 394 -7.51 -16.86 26.31
N GLU A 395 -7.45 -16.98 27.64
CA GLU A 395 -8.64 -17.03 28.51
C GLU A 395 -9.48 -15.75 28.41
N ASP A 396 -8.83 -14.58 28.47
CA ASP A 396 -9.47 -13.27 28.32
C ASP A 396 -10.16 -13.16 26.96
N MET A 397 -9.53 -13.66 25.88
CA MET A 397 -10.11 -13.64 24.55
C MET A 397 -11.36 -14.54 24.49
N GLN A 398 -11.28 -15.74 25.07
CA GLN A 398 -12.41 -16.67 25.14
C GLN A 398 -13.59 -16.12 25.96
N GLU A 399 -13.33 -15.34 27.02
CA GLU A 399 -14.36 -14.71 27.85
C GLU A 399 -14.96 -13.46 27.19
N CYS A 400 -14.12 -12.63 26.54
CA CYS A 400 -14.53 -11.32 26.05
C CYS A 400 -15.20 -11.35 24.67
N MET A 401 -14.89 -12.32 23.83
CA MET A 401 -15.42 -12.35 22.48
C MET A 401 -16.91 -12.74 22.38
N PRO A 402 -17.47 -13.69 23.13
CA PRO A 402 -18.89 -14.00 23.02
C PRO A 402 -19.83 -12.82 23.27
N PRO A 403 -19.69 -11.98 24.31
CA PRO A 403 -20.47 -10.76 24.46
C PRO A 403 -20.29 -9.76 23.32
N TYR A 404 -19.08 -9.67 22.77
CA TYR A 404 -18.80 -8.81 21.61
C TYR A 404 -19.50 -9.30 20.35
N TYR A 405 -19.56 -10.60 20.11
CA TYR A 405 -20.29 -11.15 18.95
C TYR A 405 -21.77 -10.79 18.97
N LEU A 406 -22.39 -10.83 20.15
CA LEU A 406 -23.79 -10.42 20.32
C LEU A 406 -23.99 -8.93 20.04
N LEU A 407 -23.08 -8.10 20.51
CA LEU A 407 -23.11 -6.66 20.25
C LEU A 407 -22.91 -6.33 18.76
N SER A 408 -21.92 -6.94 18.13
CA SER A 408 -21.40 -6.55 16.81
C SER A 408 -22.01 -7.31 15.62
N GLY A 409 -22.90 -8.27 15.87
CA GLY A 409 -23.44 -9.16 14.83
C GLY A 409 -22.38 -10.09 14.23
N TRP A 410 -21.54 -10.68 15.10
CA TRP A 410 -20.49 -11.66 14.78
C TRP A 410 -19.25 -11.08 14.07
N HIS A 411 -18.98 -9.77 14.19
CA HIS A 411 -17.73 -9.19 13.76
C HIS A 411 -16.55 -9.82 14.52
N GLY A 412 -15.53 -10.29 13.79
CA GLY A 412 -14.38 -11.00 14.35
C GLY A 412 -14.66 -12.44 14.79
N ALA A 413 -15.76 -13.05 14.32
CA ALA A 413 -16.07 -14.45 14.63
C ALA A 413 -14.91 -15.39 14.24
N GLY A 414 -14.52 -16.26 15.18
CA GLY A 414 -13.36 -17.14 15.06
C GLY A 414 -12.09 -16.60 15.74
N ALA A 415 -12.07 -15.34 16.20
CA ALA A 415 -10.88 -14.74 16.79
C ALA A 415 -10.45 -15.44 18.11
N ALA A 416 -11.39 -15.90 18.94
CA ALA A 416 -11.06 -16.60 20.17
C ALA A 416 -10.36 -17.93 19.92
N GLU A 417 -10.90 -18.74 19.01
CA GLU A 417 -10.32 -20.03 18.60
C GLU A 417 -8.99 -19.84 17.87
N LEU A 418 -8.89 -18.79 17.04
CA LEU A 418 -7.66 -18.43 16.35
C LEU A 418 -6.54 -18.06 17.33
N THR A 419 -6.86 -17.32 18.40
CA THR A 419 -5.89 -16.96 19.44
C THR A 419 -5.33 -18.20 20.15
N GLU A 420 -6.17 -19.19 20.43
CA GLU A 420 -5.75 -20.48 21.00
C GLU A 420 -4.83 -21.24 20.03
N ALA A 421 -5.21 -21.31 18.75
CA ALA A 421 -4.40 -21.97 17.72
C ALA A 421 -3.03 -21.30 17.56
N GLU A 422 -2.99 -19.96 17.58
CA GLU A 422 -1.74 -19.18 17.49
C GLU A 422 -0.85 -19.40 18.70
N ALA A 423 -1.41 -19.45 19.91
CA ALA A 423 -0.67 -19.74 21.14
C ALA A 423 0.00 -21.12 21.09
N LEU A 424 -0.73 -22.14 20.63
CA LEU A 424 -0.19 -23.50 20.46
C LEU A 424 0.94 -23.55 19.43
N LEU A 425 0.78 -22.86 18.30
CA LEU A 425 1.82 -22.75 17.27
C LEU A 425 3.09 -22.08 17.82
N LEU A 426 2.95 -20.96 18.57
CA LEU A 426 4.07 -20.24 19.17
C LEU A 426 4.84 -21.10 20.18
N GLN A 427 4.16 -22.02 20.88
CA GLN A 427 4.73 -22.98 21.79
C GLN A 427 5.32 -24.23 21.12
N GLY A 428 5.21 -24.36 19.78
CA GLY A 428 5.66 -25.51 19.02
C GLY A 428 4.75 -26.76 19.15
N ARG A 429 3.50 -26.60 19.63
CA ARG A 429 2.50 -27.68 19.77
C ARG A 429 1.69 -27.81 18.48
N ILE A 430 2.39 -28.20 17.40
CA ILE A 430 1.92 -28.13 16.00
C ILE A 430 0.67 -28.98 15.75
N ASP A 431 0.56 -30.15 16.35
CA ASP A 431 -0.59 -31.06 16.12
C ASP A 431 -1.82 -30.63 16.92
N GLU A 432 -1.62 -30.02 18.08
CA GLU A 432 -2.71 -29.61 18.96
C GLU A 432 -3.44 -28.35 18.42
N MET A 433 -2.78 -27.53 17.58
CA MET A 433 -3.40 -26.34 17.01
C MET A 433 -4.50 -26.65 15.96
N ASP A 434 -4.56 -27.86 15.41
CA ASP A 434 -5.48 -28.17 14.32
C ASP A 434 -6.95 -27.98 14.71
N MET A 435 -7.34 -28.49 15.89
CA MET A 435 -8.73 -28.40 16.32
C MET A 435 -9.21 -26.93 16.52
N PRO A 436 -8.51 -26.08 17.28
CA PRO A 436 -8.91 -24.68 17.41
C PRO A 436 -8.81 -23.94 16.07
N LEU A 437 -7.82 -24.22 15.21
CA LEU A 437 -7.70 -23.61 13.90
C LEU A 437 -8.91 -23.95 13.00
N GLN A 438 -9.36 -25.20 12.95
CA GLN A 438 -10.54 -25.62 12.18
C GLN A 438 -11.83 -24.97 12.72
N LYS A 439 -11.96 -24.83 14.03
CA LYS A 439 -13.08 -24.09 14.64
C LYS A 439 -13.06 -22.63 14.24
N ALA A 440 -11.88 -21.98 14.23
CA ALA A 440 -11.71 -20.59 13.79
C ALA A 440 -12.15 -20.41 12.33
N TYR A 441 -11.72 -21.29 11.42
CA TYR A 441 -12.17 -21.28 10.02
C TYR A 441 -13.68 -21.41 9.91
N TYR A 442 -14.26 -22.39 10.58
CA TYR A 442 -15.70 -22.60 10.53
C TYR A 442 -16.49 -21.38 10.97
N GLN A 443 -16.08 -20.73 12.08
CA GLN A 443 -16.75 -19.54 12.57
C GLN A 443 -16.56 -18.34 11.62
N ALA A 444 -15.34 -18.15 11.10
CA ALA A 444 -15.02 -17.07 10.17
C ALA A 444 -15.82 -17.20 8.87
N GLU A 445 -15.85 -18.38 8.25
CA GLU A 445 -16.59 -18.65 7.02
C GLU A 445 -18.10 -18.51 7.21
N LYS A 446 -18.65 -19.10 8.28
CA LYS A 446 -20.07 -19.02 8.62
C LYS A 446 -20.56 -17.57 8.74
N HIS A 447 -19.72 -16.67 9.23
CA HIS A 447 -20.08 -15.27 9.48
C HIS A 447 -19.45 -14.29 8.48
N GLY A 448 -18.75 -14.77 7.44
CA GLY A 448 -18.15 -13.94 6.38
C GLY A 448 -17.03 -13.02 6.90
N GLN A 449 -16.17 -13.54 7.79
CA GLN A 449 -15.08 -12.79 8.42
C GLN A 449 -13.76 -13.00 7.67
N GLU A 450 -13.63 -12.40 6.49
CA GLU A 450 -12.48 -12.59 5.59
C GLU A 450 -11.12 -12.29 6.26
N CYS A 451 -11.05 -11.26 7.12
CA CYS A 451 -9.80 -10.95 7.82
C CYS A 451 -9.37 -12.06 8.78
N ILE A 452 -10.31 -12.75 9.45
CA ILE A 452 -10.01 -13.88 10.33
C ILE A 452 -9.61 -15.09 9.49
N THR A 453 -10.26 -15.32 8.34
CA THR A 453 -9.86 -16.37 7.40
C THR A 453 -8.42 -16.20 6.93
N ILE A 454 -7.98 -14.98 6.59
CA ILE A 454 -6.57 -14.71 6.21
C ILE A 454 -5.62 -14.99 7.38
N CYS A 455 -6.00 -14.65 8.61
CA CYS A 455 -5.19 -14.98 9.78
C CYS A 455 -5.10 -16.49 10.03
N CYS A 456 -6.20 -17.25 9.80
CA CYS A 456 -6.16 -18.71 9.82
C CYS A 456 -5.23 -19.26 8.74
N ASP A 457 -5.31 -18.73 7.51
CA ASP A 457 -4.41 -19.09 6.42
C ASP A 457 -2.94 -18.84 6.80
N PHE A 458 -2.65 -17.74 7.51
CA PHE A 458 -1.30 -17.42 7.98
C PHE A 458 -0.74 -18.46 8.96
N LEU A 459 -1.55 -18.94 9.89
CA LEU A 459 -1.13 -20.02 10.81
C LEU A 459 -1.00 -21.35 10.08
N GLU A 460 -1.93 -21.67 9.19
CA GLU A 460 -1.92 -22.91 8.42
C GLU A 460 -0.68 -23.00 7.51
N MET A 461 -0.32 -21.93 6.80
CA MET A 461 0.89 -21.89 5.99
C MET A 461 2.15 -22.16 6.81
N GLN A 462 2.24 -21.64 8.03
CA GLN A 462 3.38 -21.89 8.92
C GLN A 462 3.39 -23.35 9.40
N ARG A 463 2.23 -23.89 9.84
CA ARG A 463 2.06 -25.30 10.23
C ARG A 463 2.47 -26.25 9.09
N ASP A 464 2.05 -25.95 7.89
CA ASP A 464 2.29 -26.79 6.72
C ASP A 464 3.78 -26.92 6.38
N ILE A 465 4.62 -25.92 6.71
CA ILE A 465 6.07 -26.03 6.57
C ILE A 465 6.59 -27.16 7.49
N PHE A 466 6.14 -27.25 8.76
CA PHE A 466 6.54 -28.32 9.67
C PHE A 466 6.16 -29.70 9.16
N ARG A 467 5.05 -29.81 8.43
CA ARG A 467 4.54 -31.05 7.84
C ARG A 467 5.15 -31.38 6.48
N GLY A 468 6.00 -30.53 5.94
CA GLY A 468 6.57 -30.70 4.61
C GLY A 468 5.55 -30.57 3.48
N VAL A 469 4.44 -29.89 3.71
CA VAL A 469 3.36 -29.67 2.74
C VAL A 469 3.45 -28.25 2.20
N TYR A 470 3.48 -28.13 0.87
CA TYR A 470 3.44 -26.80 0.24
C TYR A 470 2.02 -26.24 0.27
N SER A 471 1.85 -25.08 0.89
CA SER A 471 0.57 -24.38 0.90
C SER A 471 0.41 -23.51 -0.35
N GLY A 472 -0.60 -23.80 -1.19
CA GLY A 472 -0.94 -22.96 -2.36
C GLY A 472 -1.70 -21.68 -2.01
N LYS A 473 -1.91 -21.38 -0.73
CA LYS A 473 -2.70 -20.23 -0.29
C LYS A 473 -2.05 -18.89 -0.67
N ALA A 474 -0.73 -18.80 -0.52
CA ALA A 474 0.01 -17.59 -0.89
C ALA A 474 -0.17 -17.21 -2.38
N GLU A 475 -0.20 -18.20 -3.28
CA GLU A 475 -0.45 -17.99 -4.71
C GLU A 475 -1.92 -17.63 -4.98
N SER A 476 -2.85 -18.21 -4.22
CA SER A 476 -4.28 -18.00 -4.44
C SER A 476 -4.74 -16.57 -4.16
N TYR A 477 -4.02 -15.82 -3.34
CA TYR A 477 -4.39 -14.45 -2.99
C TYR A 477 -4.37 -13.49 -4.18
N SER A 478 -3.44 -13.64 -5.12
CA SER A 478 -3.36 -12.81 -6.33
C SER A 478 -4.58 -12.96 -7.25
N HIS A 479 -5.30 -14.08 -7.14
CA HIS A 479 -6.49 -14.40 -7.93
C HIS A 479 -7.79 -14.24 -7.14
N ARG A 480 -7.71 -13.97 -5.83
CA ARG A 480 -8.88 -13.87 -4.96
C ARG A 480 -9.57 -12.52 -5.14
N GLN A 481 -10.81 -12.55 -5.64
CA GLN A 481 -11.67 -11.38 -5.70
C GLN A 481 -12.63 -11.40 -4.53
N TRP A 482 -12.52 -10.40 -3.65
CA TRP A 482 -13.50 -10.18 -2.60
C TRP A 482 -14.58 -9.22 -3.09
N GLN A 483 -15.84 -9.55 -2.85
CA GLN A 483 -16.97 -8.63 -3.13
C GLN A 483 -17.06 -7.56 -2.02
N LEU A 484 -16.02 -6.75 -1.89
CA LEU A 484 -15.86 -5.74 -0.87
C LEU A 484 -15.60 -4.37 -1.52
N GLN A 485 -15.75 -3.32 -0.75
CA GLN A 485 -15.36 -1.99 -1.18
C GLN A 485 -13.85 -1.93 -1.49
N PRO A 486 -13.41 -1.12 -2.49
CA PRO A 486 -12.02 -1.12 -2.97
C PRO A 486 -10.96 -0.99 -1.87
N TRP A 487 -11.19 -0.15 -0.87
CA TRP A 487 -10.23 0.05 0.22
C TRP A 487 -10.12 -1.15 1.18
N LYS A 488 -11.26 -1.83 1.47
CA LYS A 488 -11.25 -3.08 2.26
C LYS A 488 -10.50 -4.17 1.52
N GLN A 489 -10.74 -4.26 0.23
CA GLN A 489 -10.01 -5.19 -0.64
C GLN A 489 -8.51 -4.89 -0.63
N SER A 490 -8.10 -3.63 -0.77
CA SER A 490 -6.69 -3.23 -0.67
C SER A 490 -6.08 -3.59 0.68
N MET A 491 -6.77 -3.35 1.80
CA MET A 491 -6.26 -3.70 3.12
C MET A 491 -6.13 -5.22 3.32
N LEU A 492 -7.10 -6.01 2.85
CA LEU A 492 -7.01 -7.47 2.92
C LEU A 492 -5.90 -8.01 2.03
N LEU A 493 -5.68 -7.41 0.85
CA LEU A 493 -4.54 -7.75 -0.02
C LEU A 493 -3.22 -7.47 0.68
N ASN A 494 -3.07 -6.31 1.34
CA ASN A 494 -1.86 -6.00 2.10
C ASN A 494 -1.63 -7.01 3.26
N THR A 495 -2.71 -7.44 3.93
CA THR A 495 -2.62 -8.49 4.96
C THR A 495 -2.19 -9.82 4.33
N ALA A 496 -2.76 -10.21 3.21
CA ALA A 496 -2.42 -11.42 2.47
C ALA A 496 -0.97 -11.39 1.95
N ASP A 497 -0.49 -10.23 1.46
CA ASP A 497 0.89 -10.02 1.07
C ASP A 497 1.86 -10.20 2.24
N MET A 498 1.50 -9.70 3.44
CA MET A 498 2.28 -9.93 4.65
C MET A 498 2.37 -11.42 4.99
N CYS A 499 1.26 -12.15 4.87
CA CYS A 499 1.23 -13.61 5.08
C CYS A 499 2.11 -14.34 4.06
N ALA A 500 1.97 -14.02 2.78
CA ALA A 500 2.74 -14.61 1.70
C ALA A 500 4.23 -14.28 1.82
N GLY A 501 4.58 -13.01 2.08
CA GLY A 501 5.96 -12.58 2.26
C GLY A 501 6.66 -13.30 3.41
N PHE A 502 5.98 -13.44 4.56
CA PHE A 502 6.51 -14.19 5.70
C PHE A 502 6.70 -15.68 5.38
N TYR A 503 5.71 -16.30 4.73
CA TYR A 503 5.78 -17.69 4.30
C TYR A 503 6.94 -17.96 3.35
N TYR A 504 7.09 -17.15 2.30
CA TYR A 504 8.19 -17.29 1.35
C TYR A 504 9.56 -16.96 1.99
N ALA A 505 9.61 -16.05 2.96
CA ALA A 505 10.83 -15.79 3.74
C ALA A 505 11.26 -17.04 4.53
N LEU A 506 10.31 -17.74 5.18
CA LEU A 506 10.57 -18.99 5.89
C LEU A 506 10.99 -20.13 4.96
N LEU A 507 10.45 -20.19 3.75
CA LEU A 507 10.86 -21.15 2.74
C LEU A 507 12.24 -20.84 2.12
N GLY A 508 12.78 -19.62 2.31
CA GLY A 508 14.01 -19.17 1.66
C GLY A 508 13.81 -18.91 0.17
N LYS A 509 12.65 -18.33 -0.19
CA LYS A 509 12.28 -17.97 -1.56
C LYS A 509 12.07 -16.45 -1.68
N PRO A 510 13.17 -15.66 -1.59
CA PRO A 510 13.09 -14.20 -1.58
C PRO A 510 12.50 -13.62 -2.87
N GLU A 511 12.58 -14.34 -4.00
CA GLU A 511 12.04 -13.94 -5.29
C GLU A 511 10.50 -13.83 -5.35
N TYR A 512 9.79 -14.47 -4.40
CA TYR A 512 8.32 -14.41 -4.29
C TYR A 512 7.83 -13.43 -3.21
N ILE A 513 8.75 -12.75 -2.52
CA ILE A 513 8.38 -11.78 -1.48
C ILE A 513 7.86 -10.50 -2.14
N PRO A 514 6.67 -9.98 -1.75
CA PRO A 514 6.20 -8.68 -2.21
C PRO A 514 7.22 -7.58 -1.91
N SER A 515 7.58 -6.79 -2.94
CA SER A 515 8.69 -5.82 -2.88
C SER A 515 8.49 -4.77 -1.78
N TRP A 516 7.26 -4.29 -1.58
CA TRP A 516 6.93 -3.26 -0.60
C TRP A 516 7.25 -3.65 0.86
N LEU A 517 7.40 -4.95 1.17
CA LEU A 517 7.79 -5.42 2.51
C LEU A 517 9.26 -5.15 2.83
N THR A 518 10.10 -5.00 1.82
CA THR A 518 11.55 -4.82 1.97
C THR A 518 12.04 -3.46 1.49
N ASP A 519 11.30 -2.80 0.58
CA ASP A 519 11.67 -1.49 0.05
C ASP A 519 11.61 -0.39 1.13
N GLY A 520 12.72 0.35 1.27
CA GLY A 520 12.84 1.44 2.24
C GLY A 520 12.27 2.78 1.79
N ASN A 521 12.14 2.99 0.47
CA ASN A 521 11.89 4.29 -0.14
C ASN A 521 10.57 4.39 -0.92
N GLY A 522 9.78 3.31 -0.99
CA GLY A 522 8.51 3.32 -1.72
C GLY A 522 7.34 3.86 -0.91
N GLN A 523 6.28 4.25 -1.59
CA GLN A 523 4.98 4.47 -0.94
C GLN A 523 4.52 3.15 -0.35
N GLN A 524 4.77 2.96 0.95
CA GLN A 524 4.31 1.76 1.63
C GLN A 524 2.78 1.74 1.60
N PRO A 525 2.15 0.62 1.26
CA PRO A 525 0.71 0.47 1.38
C PRO A 525 0.23 0.92 2.75
N SER A 526 -0.88 1.63 2.81
CA SER A 526 -1.39 2.17 4.06
C SER A 526 -1.82 1.03 4.98
N VAL A 527 -0.96 0.70 5.94
CA VAL A 527 -1.26 -0.23 7.03
C VAL A 527 -1.74 0.60 8.23
N LEU A 528 -2.88 0.23 8.82
CA LEU A 528 -3.38 0.92 10.01
C LEU A 528 -2.35 0.85 11.15
N TYR A 529 -2.23 1.92 11.89
CA TYR A 529 -1.17 2.03 12.89
C TYR A 529 -1.16 0.88 13.94
N PRO A 530 -2.31 0.27 14.35
CA PRO A 530 -2.27 -0.88 15.25
C PRO A 530 -1.59 -2.12 14.67
N ALA A 531 -1.60 -2.27 13.34
CA ALA A 531 -0.99 -3.42 12.65
C ALA A 531 0.49 -3.19 12.27
N ARG A 532 1.02 -1.98 12.41
CA ARG A 532 2.41 -1.66 12.05
C ARG A 532 3.46 -2.53 12.75
N PRO A 533 3.34 -2.82 14.07
CA PRO A 533 4.28 -3.74 14.72
C PRO A 533 4.33 -5.12 14.08
N CYS A 534 3.18 -5.66 13.65
CA CYS A 534 3.13 -6.93 12.92
C CYS A 534 3.81 -6.84 11.56
N ARG A 535 3.52 -5.79 10.79
CA ARG A 535 4.23 -5.52 9.52
C ARG A 535 5.74 -5.47 9.73
N ASN A 536 6.22 -4.81 10.78
CA ASN A 536 7.64 -4.59 11.00
C ASN A 536 8.41 -5.90 11.23
N TYR A 537 7.91 -6.82 12.08
CA TYR A 537 8.59 -8.11 12.25
C TYR A 537 8.50 -9.00 11.00
N ILE A 538 7.42 -8.88 10.21
CA ILE A 538 7.29 -9.57 8.93
C ILE A 538 8.31 -9.03 7.93
N SER A 539 8.43 -7.71 7.80
CA SER A 539 9.46 -7.06 6.97
C SER A 539 10.87 -7.45 7.41
N ALA A 540 11.13 -7.53 8.71
CA ALA A 540 12.40 -7.99 9.24
C ALA A 540 12.73 -9.44 8.81
N GLN A 541 11.73 -10.34 8.82
CA GLN A 541 11.92 -11.71 8.34
C GLN A 541 12.20 -11.76 6.84
N CYS A 542 11.53 -10.92 6.06
CA CYS A 542 11.78 -10.78 4.62
C CYS A 542 13.20 -10.28 4.33
N LEU A 543 13.68 -9.27 5.06
CA LEU A 543 15.05 -8.77 4.96
C LEU A 543 16.10 -9.83 5.33
N LEU A 544 15.83 -10.66 6.35
CA LEU A 544 16.71 -11.79 6.70
C LEU A 544 16.81 -12.80 5.56
N ALA A 545 15.69 -13.14 4.91
CA ALA A 545 15.66 -14.06 3.78
C ALA A 545 16.42 -13.51 2.55
N GLN A 546 16.46 -12.18 2.39
CA GLN A 546 17.22 -11.48 1.35
C GLN A 546 18.69 -11.20 1.75
N HIS A 547 19.15 -11.65 2.94
CA HIS A 547 20.48 -11.36 3.49
C HIS A 547 20.77 -9.87 3.70
N GLN A 548 19.74 -9.03 3.82
CA GLN A 548 19.86 -7.57 4.02
C GLN A 548 19.99 -7.22 5.52
N TYR A 549 20.98 -7.82 6.18
CA TYR A 549 21.18 -7.70 7.65
C TYR A 549 21.41 -6.26 8.11
N THR A 550 22.17 -5.49 7.34
CA THR A 550 22.49 -4.09 7.70
C THR A 550 21.22 -3.22 7.68
N GLU A 551 20.40 -3.38 6.66
CA GLU A 551 19.14 -2.65 6.52
C GLU A 551 18.19 -2.95 7.69
N LEU A 552 18.04 -4.22 8.05
CA LEU A 552 17.27 -4.62 9.22
C LEU A 552 17.76 -3.92 10.48
N LEU A 553 19.07 -3.93 10.74
CA LEU A 553 19.67 -3.33 11.95
C LEU A 553 19.48 -1.80 11.99
N VAL A 554 19.52 -1.13 10.84
CA VAL A 554 19.27 0.31 10.74
C VAL A 554 17.81 0.62 11.12
N ARG A 555 16.83 -0.12 10.59
CA ARG A 555 15.40 0.10 10.85
C ARG A 555 14.94 -0.41 12.21
N TRP A 556 15.70 -1.30 12.84
CA TRP A 556 15.28 -2.01 14.05
C TRP A 556 14.89 -1.07 15.20
N SER A 557 15.64 0.01 15.41
CA SER A 557 15.38 0.97 16.50
C SER A 557 14.02 1.66 16.35
N ASP A 558 13.67 2.06 15.14
CA ASP A 558 12.39 2.71 14.85
C ASP A 558 11.24 1.73 15.02
N TRP A 559 11.41 0.49 14.56
CA TRP A 559 10.41 -0.57 14.71
C TRP A 559 10.18 -0.97 16.17
N GLU A 560 11.26 -1.03 16.99
CA GLU A 560 11.13 -1.24 18.42
C GLU A 560 10.33 -0.10 19.09
N GLN A 561 10.64 1.16 18.71
CA GLN A 561 9.93 2.31 19.24
C GLN A 561 8.43 2.30 18.87
N GLU A 562 8.05 1.82 17.69
CA GLU A 562 6.62 1.66 17.31
C GLU A 562 5.89 0.61 18.17
N CYS A 563 6.57 -0.40 18.70
CA CYS A 563 5.98 -1.41 19.57
C CYS A 563 5.74 -0.92 21.01
N ARG A 564 6.61 -0.06 21.53
CA ARG A 564 6.63 0.34 22.96
C ARG A 564 5.34 0.99 23.46
N PRO A 565 4.72 1.96 22.75
CA PRO A 565 3.52 2.64 23.25
C PRO A 565 2.36 1.69 23.52
N TYR A 566 2.30 0.58 22.80
CA TYR A 566 1.22 -0.40 22.87
C TYR A 566 1.63 -1.69 23.57
N SER A 567 2.88 -1.78 24.03
CA SER A 567 3.40 -2.99 24.66
C SER A 567 3.17 -4.25 23.82
N ASN A 568 3.43 -4.21 22.50
CA ASN A 568 3.27 -5.35 21.59
C ASN A 568 4.38 -6.39 21.82
N PHE A 569 4.23 -7.19 22.90
CA PHE A 569 5.27 -8.09 23.40
C PHE A 569 5.69 -9.14 22.38
N LEU A 570 4.75 -9.79 21.67
CA LEU A 570 5.08 -10.78 20.66
C LEU A 570 5.87 -10.17 19.49
N CYS A 571 5.46 -8.99 19.03
CA CYS A 571 6.18 -8.30 17.96
C CYS A 571 7.60 -7.91 18.40
N LEU A 572 7.77 -7.45 19.64
CA LEU A 572 9.09 -7.17 20.23
C LEU A 572 9.95 -8.42 20.31
N LEU A 573 9.39 -9.57 20.71
CA LEU A 573 10.10 -10.84 20.74
C LEU A 573 10.60 -11.23 19.34
N TYR A 574 9.73 -11.17 18.33
CA TYR A 574 10.15 -11.43 16.94
C TYR A 574 11.29 -10.52 16.52
N LEU A 575 11.13 -9.20 16.71
CA LEU A 575 12.17 -8.22 16.36
C LEU A 575 13.50 -8.48 17.08
N GLN A 576 13.43 -8.89 18.36
CA GLN A 576 14.64 -9.19 19.13
C GLN A 576 15.38 -10.44 18.65
N VAL A 577 14.62 -11.51 18.30
CA VAL A 577 15.17 -12.71 17.67
C VAL A 577 15.80 -12.40 16.31
N GLN A 578 15.09 -11.64 15.48
CA GLN A 578 15.53 -11.25 14.14
C GLN A 578 16.76 -10.33 14.19
N ARG A 579 16.86 -9.47 15.21
CA ARG A 579 18.09 -8.70 15.49
C ARG A 579 19.28 -9.60 15.78
N ALA A 580 19.09 -10.61 16.64
CA ALA A 580 20.14 -11.58 16.93
C ALA A 580 20.57 -12.33 15.66
N ALA A 581 19.59 -12.76 14.84
CA ALA A 581 19.86 -13.42 13.56
C ALA A 581 20.63 -12.51 12.57
N ALA A 582 20.30 -11.22 12.51
CA ALA A 582 20.99 -10.26 11.65
C ALA A 582 22.47 -10.05 12.10
N PHE A 583 22.72 -9.96 13.41
CA PHE A 583 24.10 -9.92 13.93
C PHE A 583 24.85 -11.21 13.64
N ALA A 584 24.20 -12.38 13.78
CA ALA A 584 24.78 -13.66 13.40
C ALA A 584 25.20 -13.70 11.93
N GLY A 585 24.29 -13.25 11.04
CA GLY A 585 24.53 -13.17 9.59
C GLY A 585 25.67 -12.24 9.21
N ARG A 586 25.95 -11.22 10.04
CA ARG A 586 27.12 -10.31 9.87
C ARG A 586 28.39 -10.82 10.53
N GLY A 587 28.34 -11.91 11.31
CA GLY A 587 29.47 -12.41 12.08
C GLY A 587 29.79 -11.63 13.37
N ASP A 588 28.88 -10.74 13.82
CA ASP A 588 29.00 -10.03 15.10
C ASP A 588 28.55 -10.93 16.26
N VAL A 589 29.46 -11.77 16.76
CA VAL A 589 29.18 -12.76 17.81
C VAL A 589 28.72 -12.11 19.11
N THR A 590 29.33 -10.99 19.49
CA THR A 590 29.02 -10.31 20.75
C THR A 590 27.62 -9.76 20.79
N SER A 591 27.24 -8.99 19.78
CA SER A 591 25.91 -8.41 19.67
C SER A 591 24.85 -9.49 19.45
N CYS A 592 25.16 -10.55 18.72
CA CYS A 592 24.27 -11.71 18.55
C CYS A 592 23.93 -12.36 19.89
N ARG A 593 24.94 -12.71 20.70
CA ARG A 593 24.74 -13.33 22.02
C ARG A 593 23.94 -12.44 22.96
N ALA A 594 24.25 -11.15 23.00
CA ALA A 594 23.49 -10.20 23.84
C ALA A 594 22.00 -10.13 23.45
N SER A 595 21.74 -10.03 22.14
CA SER A 595 20.37 -9.98 21.62
C SER A 595 19.64 -11.31 21.80
N LEU A 596 20.31 -12.44 21.58
CA LEU A 596 19.73 -13.77 21.76
C LEU A 596 19.39 -14.04 23.24
N LYS A 597 20.25 -13.66 24.17
CA LYS A 597 19.98 -13.81 25.60
C LYS A 597 18.72 -13.05 26.02
N GLN A 598 18.54 -11.83 25.53
CA GLN A 598 17.31 -11.05 25.75
C GLN A 598 16.09 -11.74 25.14
N ALA A 599 16.18 -12.26 23.91
CA ALA A 599 15.09 -12.98 23.25
C ALA A 599 14.71 -14.26 24.01
N LEU A 600 15.68 -15.03 24.49
CA LEU A 600 15.46 -16.24 25.30
C LEU A 600 14.77 -15.90 26.64
N ALA A 601 15.19 -14.83 27.31
CA ALA A 601 14.55 -14.36 28.53
C ALA A 601 13.07 -13.98 28.29
N MET A 602 12.77 -13.34 27.16
CA MET A 602 11.39 -13.01 26.78
C MET A 602 10.56 -14.26 26.45
N ALA A 603 11.15 -15.23 25.76
CA ALA A 603 10.44 -16.43 25.28
C ALA A 603 10.18 -17.46 26.38
N ALA A 604 11.05 -17.55 27.40
CA ALA A 604 11.14 -18.70 28.33
C ALA A 604 9.85 -18.93 29.13
N ALA A 605 9.24 -17.88 29.67
CA ALA A 605 8.13 -17.99 30.61
C ALA A 605 6.86 -18.57 29.94
N ASP A 606 6.51 -18.10 28.75
CA ASP A 606 5.35 -18.57 27.98
C ASP A 606 5.70 -19.66 26.97
N LYS A 607 6.96 -20.11 26.91
CA LYS A 607 7.51 -21.08 25.97
C LYS A 607 7.32 -20.67 24.50
N LEU A 608 7.54 -19.39 24.19
CA LEU A 608 7.38 -18.83 22.84
C LEU A 608 8.58 -19.17 21.95
N VAL A 609 8.75 -20.45 21.62
CA VAL A 609 9.93 -20.98 20.94
C VAL A 609 9.92 -20.84 19.42
N LEU A 610 8.74 -20.62 18.83
CA LEU A 610 8.58 -20.53 17.37
C LEU A 610 9.47 -19.47 16.71
N PRO A 611 9.54 -18.20 17.19
CA PRO A 611 10.39 -17.19 16.57
C PRO A 611 11.87 -17.57 16.50
N LEU A 612 12.38 -18.27 17.55
CA LEU A 612 13.75 -18.80 17.61
C LEU A 612 13.95 -19.92 16.59
N ALA A 613 13.00 -20.87 16.51
CA ALA A 613 13.03 -21.99 15.58
C ALA A 613 12.99 -21.52 14.11
N GLN A 614 12.20 -20.52 13.81
CA GLN A 614 12.09 -19.95 12.46
C GLN A 614 13.39 -19.28 11.95
N ASN A 615 14.30 -18.94 12.87
CA ASN A 615 15.59 -18.33 12.57
C ASN A 615 16.77 -19.27 12.87
N ILE A 616 16.51 -20.59 12.95
CA ILE A 616 17.47 -21.60 13.34
C ILE A 616 18.71 -21.64 12.46
N ALA A 617 18.56 -21.39 11.16
CA ALA A 617 19.66 -21.41 10.20
C ALA A 617 20.83 -20.48 10.59
N LEU A 618 20.53 -19.33 11.18
CA LEU A 618 21.51 -18.36 11.65
C LEU A 618 21.86 -18.50 13.14
N LEU A 619 20.90 -18.97 13.96
CA LEU A 619 21.03 -18.97 15.41
C LEU A 619 21.50 -20.30 16.01
N ARG A 620 21.53 -21.42 15.26
CA ARG A 620 21.90 -22.75 15.75
C ARG A 620 23.19 -22.77 16.59
N PRO A 621 24.35 -22.25 16.13
CA PRO A 621 25.58 -22.35 16.89
C PRO A 621 25.53 -21.65 18.27
N TYR A 622 24.70 -20.61 18.35
CA TYR A 622 24.51 -19.83 19.58
C TYR A 622 23.53 -20.50 20.53
N LEU A 623 22.45 -21.10 20.01
CA LEU A 623 21.47 -21.87 20.78
C LEU A 623 22.09 -23.14 21.36
N GLU A 624 22.99 -23.82 20.62
CA GLU A 624 23.71 -24.99 21.11
C GLU A 624 24.64 -24.64 22.30
N GLN A 625 25.21 -23.45 22.31
CA GLN A 625 25.98 -22.96 23.45
C GLN A 625 25.11 -22.70 24.68
N GLU A 626 23.86 -22.21 24.47
CA GLU A 626 22.91 -21.95 25.56
C GLU A 626 22.31 -23.21 26.19
N LEU A 627 22.57 -24.41 25.64
CA LEU A 627 22.17 -25.70 26.25
C LEU A 627 22.80 -25.92 27.64
N GLN A 628 23.91 -25.26 27.92
CA GLN A 628 24.58 -25.23 29.23
C GLN A 628 24.29 -23.94 30.01
N GLY A 629 23.44 -23.05 29.48
CA GLY A 629 23.13 -21.75 30.03
C GLY A 629 21.84 -21.69 30.84
N GLU A 630 21.49 -20.50 31.24
CA GLU A 630 20.31 -20.17 32.04
C GLU A 630 18.98 -20.57 31.32
N PHE A 631 18.95 -20.48 29.99
CA PHE A 631 17.77 -20.72 29.16
C PHE A 631 17.83 -22.05 28.40
N SER A 632 18.51 -23.07 28.97
CA SER A 632 18.73 -24.37 28.32
C SER A 632 17.47 -25.06 27.81
N ALA A 633 16.37 -24.99 28.57
CA ALA A 633 15.11 -25.59 28.17
C ALA A 633 14.50 -24.91 26.94
N ALA A 634 14.52 -23.58 26.88
CA ALA A 634 14.03 -22.80 25.74
C ALA A 634 14.93 -23.02 24.51
N ALA A 635 16.24 -23.05 24.69
CA ALA A 635 17.20 -23.32 23.63
C ALA A 635 17.02 -24.75 23.05
N ALA A 636 16.85 -25.77 23.90
CA ALA A 636 16.61 -27.15 23.46
C ALA A 636 15.30 -27.29 22.69
N ALA A 637 14.22 -26.67 23.18
CA ALA A 637 12.94 -26.68 22.48
C ALA A 637 13.00 -25.95 21.12
N ALA A 638 13.68 -24.79 21.05
CA ALA A 638 13.89 -24.06 19.81
C ALA A 638 14.72 -24.85 18.78
N LEU A 639 15.80 -25.53 19.24
CA LEU A 639 16.61 -26.42 18.39
C LEU A 639 15.81 -27.59 17.84
N HIS A 640 15.02 -28.24 18.69
CA HIS A 640 14.16 -29.36 18.27
C HIS A 640 13.12 -28.92 17.25
N LEU A 641 12.38 -27.84 17.54
CA LEU A 641 11.38 -27.30 16.63
C LEU A 641 12.01 -26.79 15.32
N GLY A 642 13.20 -26.17 15.40
CA GLY A 642 13.95 -25.72 14.24
C GLY A 642 14.39 -26.86 13.31
N GLN A 643 14.76 -28.02 13.87
CA GLN A 643 15.07 -29.22 13.07
C GLN A 643 13.85 -29.73 12.31
N GLN A 644 12.67 -29.74 12.95
CA GLN A 644 11.42 -30.11 12.28
C GLN A 644 11.11 -29.15 11.13
N LEU A 645 11.26 -27.85 11.37
CA LEU A 645 11.05 -26.81 10.34
C LEU A 645 11.96 -27.00 9.12
N GLU A 646 13.25 -27.22 9.35
CA GLU A 646 14.24 -27.47 8.28
C GLU A 646 13.94 -28.75 7.50
N ALA A 647 13.52 -29.83 8.19
CA ALA A 647 13.13 -31.08 7.54
C ALA A 647 11.92 -30.88 6.63
N GLY A 648 10.86 -30.23 7.13
CA GLY A 648 9.65 -29.95 6.35
C GLY A 648 9.93 -28.99 5.19
N ARG A 649 10.71 -27.92 5.41
CA ARG A 649 11.18 -27.02 4.34
C ARG A 649 11.94 -27.79 3.26
N GLY A 650 12.83 -28.72 3.64
CA GLY A 650 13.57 -29.56 2.69
C GLY A 650 12.65 -30.44 1.84
N GLN A 651 11.56 -30.98 2.42
CA GLN A 651 10.56 -31.74 1.67
C GLN A 651 9.79 -30.86 0.66
N ILE A 652 9.36 -29.67 1.07
CA ILE A 652 8.71 -28.72 0.18
C ILE A 652 9.64 -28.32 -0.98
N MET A 653 10.91 -28.00 -0.67
CA MET A 653 11.89 -27.61 -1.68
C MET A 653 12.14 -28.73 -2.70
N SER A 654 12.21 -29.98 -2.24
CA SER A 654 12.40 -31.12 -3.14
C SER A 654 11.17 -31.55 -3.93
N SER A 655 9.95 -31.28 -3.44
CA SER A 655 8.70 -31.65 -4.13
C SER A 655 8.17 -30.57 -5.06
N ARG A 656 8.11 -29.32 -4.59
CA ARG A 656 7.46 -28.22 -5.34
C ARG A 656 8.41 -27.41 -6.21
N PHE A 657 9.66 -27.17 -5.74
CA PHE A 657 10.60 -26.28 -6.40
C PHE A 657 11.71 -27.03 -7.15
N ALA A 658 11.80 -28.35 -7.05
CA ALA A 658 12.77 -29.14 -7.81
C ALA A 658 12.57 -29.05 -9.33
N GLU A 659 11.32 -29.13 -9.78
CA GLU A 659 10.99 -29.02 -11.20
C GLU A 659 11.27 -27.63 -11.78
N ALA A 660 11.02 -26.57 -11.00
CA ALA A 660 11.33 -25.20 -11.42
C ALA A 660 12.84 -24.98 -11.59
N GLY A 661 13.67 -25.52 -10.67
CA GLY A 661 15.12 -25.46 -10.78
C GLY A 661 15.65 -26.24 -11.98
N LEU A 662 15.01 -27.35 -12.36
CA LEU A 662 15.38 -28.13 -13.55
C LEU A 662 15.07 -27.38 -14.84
N GLN A 663 14.00 -26.57 -14.89
CA GLN A 663 13.66 -25.73 -16.06
C GLN A 663 14.64 -24.57 -16.27
N GLU A 664 15.35 -24.15 -15.23
CA GLU A 664 16.41 -23.11 -15.32
C GLU A 664 17.74 -23.67 -15.84
N LEU A 665 17.91 -24.98 -15.90
CA LEU A 665 19.10 -25.61 -16.46
C LEU A 665 19.05 -25.58 -17.98
N THR A 666 20.18 -25.19 -18.61
CA THR A 666 20.34 -25.38 -20.04
C THR A 666 20.42 -26.88 -20.34
N GLU A 667 20.16 -27.28 -21.60
CA GLU A 667 20.20 -28.68 -22.03
C GLU A 667 21.54 -29.38 -21.68
N GLN A 668 22.64 -28.66 -21.80
CA GLN A 668 23.97 -29.14 -21.42
C GLN A 668 24.14 -29.24 -19.89
N GLU A 669 23.63 -28.28 -19.10
CA GLU A 669 23.63 -28.36 -17.64
C GLU A 669 22.76 -29.51 -17.16
N LEU A 670 21.61 -29.76 -17.80
CA LEU A 670 20.70 -30.86 -17.48
C LEU A 670 21.38 -32.21 -17.70
N GLN A 671 22.06 -32.41 -18.84
CA GLN A 671 22.80 -33.63 -19.14
C GLN A 671 23.94 -33.87 -18.12
N ILE A 672 24.68 -32.82 -17.74
CA ILE A 672 25.74 -32.94 -16.73
C ILE A 672 25.13 -33.29 -15.37
N ALA A 673 23.99 -32.68 -14.99
CA ALA A 673 23.28 -32.94 -13.75
C ALA A 673 22.80 -34.40 -13.67
N GLN A 674 22.19 -34.91 -14.74
CA GLN A 674 21.76 -36.32 -14.85
C GLN A 674 22.91 -37.31 -14.69
N LEU A 675 24.02 -37.09 -15.39
CA LEU A 675 25.20 -37.96 -15.28
C LEU A 675 25.85 -37.89 -13.89
N ALA A 676 25.84 -36.72 -13.26
CA ALA A 676 26.33 -36.55 -11.91
C ALA A 676 25.42 -37.21 -10.85
N ALA A 677 24.10 -37.17 -11.05
CA ALA A 677 23.11 -37.89 -10.23
C ALA A 677 23.25 -39.42 -10.39
N ALA A 678 23.55 -39.90 -11.60
CA ALA A 678 23.88 -41.29 -11.86
C ALA A 678 25.27 -41.72 -11.36
N ARG A 679 25.88 -40.91 -10.47
CA ARG A 679 27.19 -41.15 -9.80
C ARG A 679 28.40 -41.22 -10.70
N HIS A 680 28.35 -40.77 -11.98
CA HIS A 680 29.53 -40.67 -12.82
C HIS A 680 30.55 -39.67 -12.24
N THR A 681 31.83 -40.01 -12.34
CA THR A 681 32.93 -39.09 -11.93
C THR A 681 33.06 -37.91 -12.89
N ASN A 682 33.68 -36.82 -12.50
CA ASN A 682 33.91 -35.68 -13.39
C ASN A 682 34.66 -36.09 -14.67
N ARG A 683 35.57 -37.06 -14.56
CA ARG A 683 36.36 -37.58 -15.67
C ARG A 683 35.47 -38.36 -16.64
N GLU A 684 34.56 -39.21 -16.19
CA GLU A 684 33.62 -39.95 -17.01
C GLU A 684 32.63 -39.03 -17.74
N ILE A 685 32.12 -38.02 -17.00
CA ILE A 685 31.23 -37.01 -17.58
C ILE A 685 31.98 -36.21 -18.67
N ALA A 686 33.21 -35.80 -18.36
CA ALA A 686 34.07 -35.07 -19.31
C ALA A 686 34.30 -35.86 -20.60
N GLN A 687 34.62 -37.16 -20.47
CA GLN A 687 34.79 -38.06 -21.62
C GLN A 687 33.52 -38.23 -22.47
N ARG A 688 32.37 -38.41 -21.83
CA ARG A 688 31.08 -38.59 -22.53
C ARG A 688 30.60 -37.35 -23.26
N LEU A 689 30.89 -36.16 -22.70
CA LEU A 689 30.44 -34.90 -23.27
C LEU A 689 31.52 -34.14 -24.05
N SER A 690 32.71 -34.77 -24.24
CA SER A 690 33.88 -34.17 -24.93
C SER A 690 34.28 -32.80 -24.32
N LEU A 691 34.28 -32.70 -23.01
CA LEU A 691 34.65 -31.51 -22.23
C LEU A 691 35.88 -31.78 -21.36
N SER A 692 36.49 -30.71 -20.80
CA SER A 692 37.53 -30.86 -19.77
C SER A 692 36.92 -31.14 -18.39
N GLU A 693 37.65 -31.85 -17.50
CA GLU A 693 37.23 -32.07 -16.10
C GLU A 693 37.04 -30.75 -15.36
N GLY A 694 37.87 -29.73 -15.68
CA GLY A 694 37.74 -28.39 -15.13
C GLY A 694 36.44 -27.71 -15.51
N THR A 695 36.04 -27.89 -16.81
CA THR A 695 34.76 -27.37 -17.32
C THR A 695 33.56 -28.03 -16.63
N ILE A 696 33.60 -29.35 -16.45
CA ILE A 696 32.53 -30.09 -15.70
C ILE A 696 32.43 -29.58 -14.26
N LYS A 697 33.55 -29.33 -13.59
CA LYS A 697 33.56 -28.76 -12.22
C LYS A 697 32.89 -27.38 -12.17
N GLN A 698 33.15 -26.53 -13.17
CA GLN A 698 32.48 -25.21 -13.27
C GLN A 698 30.99 -25.33 -13.51
N TYR A 699 30.57 -26.22 -14.42
CA TYR A 699 29.14 -26.50 -14.68
C TYR A 699 28.46 -27.03 -13.42
N LEU A 700 29.06 -28.01 -12.73
CA LEU A 700 28.48 -28.53 -11.48
C LEU A 700 28.31 -27.46 -10.41
N ASN A 701 29.24 -26.53 -10.27
CA ASN A 701 29.10 -25.43 -9.36
C ASN A 701 27.93 -24.49 -9.73
N LYS A 702 27.75 -24.20 -11.04
CA LYS A 702 26.60 -23.44 -11.55
C LYS A 702 25.28 -24.20 -11.34
N ILE A 703 25.25 -25.50 -11.59
CA ILE A 703 24.10 -26.37 -11.39
C ILE A 703 23.72 -26.39 -9.90
N PHE A 704 24.70 -26.58 -9.00
CA PHE A 704 24.44 -26.54 -7.56
C PHE A 704 23.88 -25.19 -7.11
N ALA A 705 24.35 -24.08 -7.67
CA ALA A 705 23.83 -22.75 -7.38
C ALA A 705 22.38 -22.59 -7.91
N LYS A 706 22.11 -22.99 -9.16
CA LYS A 706 20.76 -22.93 -9.74
C LYS A 706 19.75 -23.83 -9.03
N LEU A 707 20.17 -25.03 -8.63
CA LEU A 707 19.36 -25.99 -7.86
C LEU A 707 19.36 -25.70 -6.35
N GLN A 708 20.00 -24.62 -5.91
CA GLN A 708 20.12 -24.18 -4.51
C GLN A 708 20.65 -25.28 -3.58
N ILE A 709 21.57 -26.11 -4.07
CA ILE A 709 22.23 -27.13 -3.29
C ILE A 709 23.31 -26.48 -2.42
N ASP A 710 23.20 -26.65 -1.09
CA ASP A 710 24.05 -25.99 -0.10
C ASP A 710 25.56 -26.14 -0.40
N ALA A 711 26.25 -25.02 -0.43
CA ALA A 711 27.70 -24.96 -0.68
C ALA A 711 28.53 -25.67 0.39
N ALA A 712 28.04 -25.78 1.63
CA ALA A 712 28.70 -26.41 2.76
C ALA A 712 28.46 -27.93 2.89
N ALA A 713 27.52 -28.49 2.12
CA ALA A 713 27.14 -29.90 2.23
C ALA A 713 28.28 -30.82 1.79
N LYS A 714 28.67 -31.76 2.66
CA LYS A 714 29.73 -32.75 2.41
C LYS A 714 29.42 -33.70 1.22
N ASN A 715 28.16 -33.79 0.76
CA ASN A 715 27.68 -34.75 -0.27
C ASN A 715 26.76 -34.10 -1.29
N LYS A 716 27.21 -33.05 -1.98
CA LYS A 716 26.43 -32.30 -2.98
C LYS A 716 25.85 -33.18 -4.11
N ARG A 717 26.58 -34.20 -4.55
CA ARG A 717 26.12 -35.12 -5.58
C ARG A 717 24.96 -36.01 -5.13
N HIS A 718 24.93 -36.43 -3.89
CA HIS A 718 23.82 -37.19 -3.34
C HIS A 718 22.52 -36.35 -3.27
N GLN A 719 22.65 -35.02 -3.18
CA GLN A 719 21.50 -34.13 -3.26
C GLN A 719 20.96 -34.00 -4.69
N LEU A 720 21.80 -34.15 -5.73
CA LEU A 720 21.35 -34.20 -7.13
C LEU A 720 20.48 -35.45 -7.43
N GLU A 721 20.71 -36.57 -6.77
CA GLU A 721 19.89 -37.79 -6.93
C GLU A 721 18.40 -37.54 -6.65
N ARG A 722 18.10 -36.57 -5.77
CA ARG A 722 16.72 -36.19 -5.44
C ARG A 722 15.95 -35.53 -6.58
N PHE A 723 16.68 -34.89 -7.51
CA PHE A 723 16.11 -34.24 -8.70
C PHE A 723 15.94 -35.21 -9.87
N PHE A 724 16.55 -36.37 -9.83
CA PHE A 724 16.57 -37.37 -10.90
C PHE A 724 16.34 -38.80 -10.34
N PRO A 725 15.14 -39.06 -9.78
CA PRO A 725 14.87 -40.31 -9.07
C PRO A 725 14.93 -41.57 -9.95
N ASN A 726 14.98 -41.42 -11.28
CA ASN A 726 15.01 -42.53 -12.25
C ASN A 726 16.32 -42.56 -13.08
N SER A 727 17.38 -41.86 -12.68
CA SER A 727 18.67 -41.86 -13.42
C SER A 727 19.65 -42.93 -12.94
#